data_a6112f0e57ed44594b2afe1b6170060a
#
_entry.id   a6112f0e57ed44594b2afe1b6170060a
#
_cell.length_a   1.000
_cell.length_b   1.000
_cell.length_c   1.000
_cell.angle_alpha   90.00
_cell.angle_beta   90.00
_cell.angle_gamma   90.00
#
_symmetry.space_group_name_H-M   'P 1'
#
loop_
_entity.id
_entity.type
_entity.pdbx_description
1 polymer ?
#
loop_
_entity_poly.entity_id
_entity_poly.type
_entity_poly.pdbx_seq_one_letter_code
_entity_poly.pdbx_strand_id
1 'polypeptide(L)'
;MQLFANNVITLQPEIRERFNNGRKAPIYNKVMKGIRKLYLVLTLLVVSTLQMMAQQKITGRVIDDDGFAVSYASVQYKGHKIAVSSDGEGKFTIEKKPGLMLTVSALSYKTATVKVDEKTSFLEIKLKDDSHKLGEVVVKSKKGRYKRKDNPAVELMRRVIAAKKKSDLSNYDYYQYDKYQKITLALNDITKEQMEGKFFSKRQYLLDQVELSPYNGKLTLPVSIDETVSQHVYRKDPKSEKDIIKGQQSNGIGQVIQTGEILNTAIKDVFTDVDIYDDYVRLLQYPFPSPLGRTAISFYHYYIEDTVYVNRDLCYHLQFIPANSQDFGFRGELYVLADSTLHVKKCNLYMPHNSAVNWVKDMKIEQEYTKLDNGEWVLTKDDMIAEMHMNKLLQDLLVVRNTRITDYAFDPLPKMLFKGKAKVRHDMDAMNRDEAYWNKYRQVDLTKSESSMDSFIHRMENSKGFKYIIFGVKALMENYVEIGSGGKDGRKSLFDLGPINTFLSNNYVDGVRLRLAARTMAALNPHFFWDGYGAYGTKSHDWYYGHLFTYSLNKKKNSPFEFPMRKFVFEIGHDITSPSDDNLLHNKDNFFMTIRAATQDQMYLYQRQKFSFVYETDWGLRFDAGMRWQSNRTVGNLHYFKVNTGEEVKKIRTTEASVGIDYNPGVTYVNTKQQRLPINLDS
;
A
#
# COMPACT_ATOMS: atom_id res chain seq x y z
N MET A 1 26.17 34.18 -17.02
CA MET A 1 27.19 34.72 -17.95
C MET A 1 26.91 36.15 -18.47
N GLN A 2 25.69 36.51 -18.80
CA GLN A 2 25.38 37.90 -19.23
C GLN A 2 25.47 38.96 -18.09
N LEU A 3 25.22 38.62 -16.85
CA LEU A 3 25.30 39.50 -15.69
C LEU A 3 26.76 39.84 -15.29
N PHE A 4 27.73 39.00 -15.60
CA PHE A 4 29.16 39.30 -15.35
C PHE A 4 29.79 40.17 -16.46
N ALA A 5 29.30 40.08 -17.68
CA ALA A 5 29.80 40.89 -18.79
C ALA A 5 29.39 42.36 -18.64
N ASN A 6 28.20 42.65 -18.12
CA ASN A 6 27.70 44.00 -17.96
C ASN A 6 28.37 44.79 -16.81
N ASN A 7 28.82 44.11 -15.74
CA ASN A 7 29.52 44.78 -14.63
C ASN A 7 30.98 45.11 -14.91
N VAL A 8 31.61 44.48 -15.89
CA VAL A 8 32.98 44.80 -16.32
C VAL A 8 33.01 46.01 -17.27
N ILE A 9 31.93 46.27 -17.99
CA ILE A 9 31.80 47.39 -18.95
C ILE A 9 31.49 48.71 -18.22
N THR A 10 30.81 48.67 -17.08
CA THR A 10 30.44 49.88 -16.31
C THR A 10 31.58 50.51 -15.49
N LEU A 11 32.68 49.79 -15.27
CA LEU A 11 33.87 50.30 -14.58
C LEU A 11 34.89 50.98 -15.51
N GLN A 12 34.66 51.01 -16.82
CA GLN A 12 35.60 51.58 -17.77
C GLN A 12 35.64 53.13 -17.84
N PRO A 13 34.58 53.92 -17.60
CA PRO A 13 34.65 55.38 -17.73
C PRO A 13 35.49 56.07 -16.64
N GLU A 14 35.35 55.62 -15.39
CA GLU A 14 36.02 56.29 -14.26
C GLU A 14 37.54 56.08 -14.19
N ILE A 15 38.05 54.99 -14.73
CA ILE A 15 39.49 54.70 -14.78
C ILE A 15 40.15 55.46 -15.96
N ARG A 16 39.40 55.83 -16.97
CA ARG A 16 39.97 56.51 -18.16
C ARG A 16 40.28 57.99 -17.91
N GLU A 17 39.55 58.68 -17.06
CA GLU A 17 39.78 60.08 -16.74
C GLU A 17 40.97 60.32 -15.76
N ARG A 18 41.35 59.38 -14.94
CA ARG A 18 42.47 59.61 -14.01
C ARG A 18 43.86 59.36 -14.58
N PHE A 19 43.99 58.84 -15.80
CA PHE A 19 45.30 58.46 -16.39
C PHE A 19 45.67 59.23 -17.64
N ASN A 20 44.99 60.35 -17.95
CA ASN A 20 45.28 61.14 -19.14
C ASN A 20 46.30 62.27 -18.92
N ASN A 21 46.96 62.35 -17.76
CA ASN A 21 48.05 63.27 -17.54
C ASN A 21 49.37 62.50 -17.26
N GLY A 22 50.16 62.34 -18.28
CA GLY A 22 51.62 62.34 -18.25
C GLY A 22 52.28 60.98 -17.91
N ARG A 23 52.84 60.29 -18.93
CA ARG A 23 54.01 59.46 -18.88
C ARG A 23 53.96 58.18 -17.97
N LYS A 24 53.22 57.13 -18.42
CA LYS A 24 53.54 55.72 -18.05
C LYS A 24 52.75 54.68 -18.89
N ALA A 25 52.69 54.87 -20.19
CA ALA A 25 52.03 53.95 -21.12
C ALA A 25 52.62 52.49 -21.20
N PRO A 26 53.90 52.22 -21.01
CA PRO A 26 54.41 50.84 -21.16
C PRO A 26 54.09 49.91 -19.97
N ILE A 27 53.97 50.44 -18.74
CA ILE A 27 53.68 49.61 -17.56
C ILE A 27 52.24 49.16 -17.55
N TYR A 28 51.29 50.04 -17.93
CA TYR A 28 49.87 49.70 -18.00
C TYR A 28 49.58 48.58 -19.00
N ASN A 29 50.19 48.64 -20.21
CA ASN A 29 50.03 47.58 -21.21
C ASN A 29 50.66 46.23 -20.77
N LYS A 30 51.73 46.27 -19.98
CA LYS A 30 52.35 45.06 -19.46
C LYS A 30 51.53 44.43 -18.33
N VAL A 31 50.92 45.26 -17.46
CA VAL A 31 50.02 44.82 -16.39
C VAL A 31 48.72 44.28 -16.95
N MET A 32 48.11 44.96 -17.94
CA MET A 32 46.91 44.51 -18.60
C MET A 32 47.11 43.24 -19.42
N LYS A 33 48.29 43.08 -20.05
CA LYS A 33 48.64 41.79 -20.68
C LYS A 33 48.82 40.65 -19.64
N GLY A 34 49.37 40.96 -18.46
CA GLY A 34 49.47 40.02 -17.34
C GLY A 34 48.10 39.61 -16.80
N ILE A 35 47.21 40.58 -16.57
CA ILE A 35 45.86 40.37 -16.11
C ILE A 35 45.05 39.53 -17.13
N ARG A 36 45.15 39.88 -18.42
CA ARG A 36 44.49 39.09 -19.49
C ARG A 36 44.98 37.64 -19.56
N LYS A 37 46.30 37.42 -19.38
CA LYS A 37 46.86 36.05 -19.30
C LYS A 37 46.38 35.32 -18.06
N LEU A 38 46.30 36.00 -16.91
CA LEU A 38 45.77 35.40 -15.66
C LEU A 38 44.28 35.03 -15.81
N TYR A 39 43.47 35.94 -16.40
CA TYR A 39 42.07 35.63 -16.70
C TYR A 39 41.93 34.45 -17.67
N LEU A 40 42.76 34.35 -18.69
CA LEU A 40 42.75 33.27 -19.65
C LEU A 40 43.17 31.93 -19.01
N VAL A 41 44.14 31.97 -18.11
CA VAL A 41 44.53 30.75 -17.33
C VAL A 41 43.44 30.39 -16.33
N LEU A 42 42.80 31.36 -15.66
CA LEU A 42 41.72 31.09 -14.71
C LEU A 42 40.49 30.53 -15.44
N THR A 43 40.12 31.08 -16.61
CA THR A 43 39.03 30.54 -17.43
C THR A 43 39.32 29.15 -17.97
N LEU A 44 40.53 28.89 -18.39
CA LEU A 44 40.98 27.56 -18.81
C LEU A 44 40.93 26.55 -17.64
N LEU A 45 41.32 26.97 -16.43
CA LEU A 45 41.25 26.17 -15.20
C LEU A 45 39.81 25.89 -14.80
N VAL A 46 38.91 26.85 -14.88
CA VAL A 46 37.49 26.69 -14.61
C VAL A 46 36.83 25.80 -15.68
N VAL A 47 37.18 25.94 -16.95
CA VAL A 47 36.68 25.05 -18.01
C VAL A 47 37.21 23.62 -17.86
N SER A 48 38.48 23.45 -17.46
CA SER A 48 39.03 22.12 -17.23
C SER A 48 38.44 21.44 -15.98
N THR A 49 38.12 22.20 -14.91
CA THR A 49 37.42 21.65 -13.74
C THR A 49 35.97 21.32 -14.03
N LEU A 50 35.30 22.08 -14.88
CA LEU A 50 33.95 21.77 -15.37
C LEU A 50 33.91 20.51 -16.25
N GLN A 51 34.95 20.23 -17.03
CA GLN A 51 35.07 18.98 -17.78
C GLN A 51 35.40 17.78 -16.88
N MET A 52 36.07 17.95 -15.76
CA MET A 52 36.30 16.88 -14.77
C MET A 52 35.04 16.52 -13.98
N MET A 53 34.01 17.39 -13.93
CA MET A 53 32.72 17.11 -13.32
C MET A 53 31.70 16.46 -14.28
N ALA A 54 32.05 16.14 -15.51
CA ALA A 54 31.23 15.29 -16.36
C ALA A 54 31.13 13.92 -15.68
N GLN A 55 30.00 13.65 -15.04
CA GLN A 55 29.73 12.38 -14.39
C GLN A 55 29.98 11.25 -15.39
N GLN A 56 31.03 10.47 -15.18
CA GLN A 56 31.29 9.30 -16.00
C GLN A 56 30.14 8.32 -15.82
N LYS A 57 29.53 7.90 -16.90
CA LYS A 57 28.46 6.90 -16.92
C LYS A 57 29.02 5.56 -17.35
N ILE A 58 28.48 4.50 -16.81
CA ILE A 58 28.69 3.13 -17.27
C ILE A 58 27.45 2.74 -18.05
N THR A 59 27.67 2.22 -19.25
CA THR A 59 26.65 1.53 -20.01
C THR A 59 26.78 0.03 -19.83
N GLY A 60 25.70 -0.70 -19.93
CA GLY A 60 25.76 -2.16 -19.83
C GLY A 60 24.56 -2.83 -20.43
N ARG A 61 24.61 -4.15 -20.44
CA ARG A 61 23.53 -5.01 -20.89
C ARG A 61 23.35 -6.16 -19.92
N VAL A 62 22.11 -6.44 -19.57
CA VAL A 62 21.73 -7.60 -18.76
C VAL A 62 21.20 -8.68 -19.69
N ILE A 63 21.77 -9.87 -19.59
CA ILE A 63 21.40 -11.04 -20.39
C ILE A 63 21.19 -12.25 -19.47
N ASP A 64 20.47 -13.26 -19.95
CA ASP A 64 20.34 -14.56 -19.29
C ASP A 64 21.45 -15.54 -19.70
N ASP A 65 21.38 -16.79 -19.20
CA ASP A 65 22.35 -17.83 -19.51
C ASP A 65 22.33 -18.24 -21.00
N ASP A 66 21.21 -18.05 -21.69
CA ASP A 66 21.03 -18.34 -23.12
C ASP A 66 21.43 -17.13 -24.01
N GLY A 67 21.83 -16.00 -23.41
CA GLY A 67 22.24 -14.77 -24.11
C GLY A 67 21.09 -13.87 -24.54
N PHE A 68 19.86 -14.12 -24.07
CA PHE A 68 18.72 -13.24 -24.31
C PHE A 68 18.74 -12.03 -23.38
N ALA A 69 18.19 -10.91 -23.86
CA ALA A 69 18.12 -9.69 -23.07
C ALA A 69 17.15 -9.82 -21.91
N VAL A 70 17.62 -9.52 -20.69
CA VAL A 70 16.76 -9.41 -19.51
C VAL A 70 16.25 -7.98 -19.40
N SER A 71 14.99 -7.79 -19.81
CA SER A 71 14.33 -6.47 -19.78
C SER A 71 13.99 -6.08 -18.35
N TYR A 72 14.10 -4.77 -18.06
CA TYR A 72 13.69 -4.16 -16.80
C TYR A 72 14.35 -4.74 -15.55
N ALA A 73 15.57 -5.25 -15.67
CA ALA A 73 16.38 -5.64 -14.54
C ALA A 73 16.74 -4.41 -13.70
N SER A 74 16.61 -4.52 -12.40
CA SER A 74 17.03 -3.49 -11.45
C SER A 74 18.55 -3.52 -11.29
N VAL A 75 19.22 -2.42 -11.59
CA VAL A 75 20.67 -2.23 -11.47
C VAL A 75 20.94 -1.16 -10.43
N GLN A 76 21.48 -1.52 -9.27
CA GLN A 76 21.72 -0.58 -8.17
C GLN A 76 23.06 -0.80 -7.49
N TYR A 77 23.61 0.26 -6.93
CA TYR A 77 24.79 0.14 -6.06
C TYR A 77 24.37 -0.38 -4.69
N LYS A 78 25.05 -1.46 -4.25
CA LYS A 78 24.78 -2.11 -2.96
C LYS A 78 24.90 -1.11 -1.80
N GLY A 79 23.81 -0.91 -1.05
CA GLY A 79 23.76 0.02 0.07
C GLY A 79 23.60 1.50 -0.29
N HIS A 80 23.38 1.84 -1.57
CA HIS A 80 23.19 3.21 -2.04
C HIS A 80 21.81 3.37 -2.72
N LYS A 81 21.28 4.61 -2.72
CA LYS A 81 20.00 4.95 -3.37
C LYS A 81 20.13 5.17 -4.90
N ILE A 82 21.27 4.87 -5.50
CA ILE A 82 21.50 5.04 -6.93
C ILE A 82 21.10 3.74 -7.63
N ALA A 83 19.97 3.78 -8.35
CA ALA A 83 19.43 2.65 -9.08
C ALA A 83 18.87 3.09 -10.42
N VAL A 84 18.95 2.21 -11.42
CA VAL A 84 18.34 2.35 -12.75
C VAL A 84 17.72 1.01 -13.15
N SER A 85 16.84 1.03 -14.15
CA SER A 85 16.28 -0.18 -14.76
C SER A 85 16.86 -0.37 -16.15
N SER A 86 17.09 -1.62 -16.58
CA SER A 86 17.42 -1.91 -17.97
C SER A 86 16.19 -1.66 -18.86
N ASP A 87 16.42 -1.32 -20.13
CA ASP A 87 15.35 -1.17 -21.13
C ASP A 87 14.83 -2.50 -21.65
N GLY A 88 13.94 -2.47 -22.66
CA GLY A 88 13.40 -3.67 -23.32
C GLY A 88 14.44 -4.52 -24.04
N GLU A 89 15.63 -3.99 -24.31
CA GLU A 89 16.76 -4.67 -24.92
C GLU A 89 17.83 -5.09 -23.89
N GLY A 90 17.50 -4.96 -22.57
CA GLY A 90 18.39 -5.27 -21.46
C GLY A 90 19.48 -4.23 -21.22
N LYS A 91 19.50 -3.09 -21.95
CA LYS A 91 20.52 -2.06 -21.80
C LYS A 91 20.24 -1.14 -20.64
N PHE A 92 21.29 -0.72 -19.94
CA PHE A 92 21.20 0.26 -18.87
C PHE A 92 22.33 1.27 -18.94
N THR A 93 22.11 2.42 -18.29
CA THR A 93 23.12 3.46 -18.11
C THR A 93 23.04 3.98 -16.69
N ILE A 94 24.13 3.87 -15.94
CA ILE A 94 24.22 4.28 -14.53
C ILE A 94 25.44 5.17 -14.29
N GLU A 95 25.40 6.04 -13.28
CA GLU A 95 26.53 6.84 -12.85
C GLU A 95 27.69 5.94 -12.38
N LYS A 96 28.92 6.21 -12.86
CA LYS A 96 30.09 5.42 -12.51
C LYS A 96 30.58 5.75 -11.10
N LYS A 97 30.62 4.74 -10.24
CA LYS A 97 31.18 4.82 -8.87
C LYS A 97 32.25 3.72 -8.68
N PRO A 98 33.51 4.00 -9.01
CA PRO A 98 34.58 3.01 -8.86
C PRO A 98 34.71 2.53 -7.41
N GLY A 99 35.01 1.25 -7.23
CA GLY A 99 35.15 0.61 -5.92
C GLY A 99 33.84 0.09 -5.32
N LEU A 100 32.66 0.51 -5.83
CA LEU A 100 31.38 0.02 -5.36
C LEU A 100 30.93 -1.24 -6.12
N MET A 101 30.05 -2.01 -5.47
CA MET A 101 29.44 -3.20 -6.04
C MET A 101 28.08 -2.86 -6.65
N LEU A 102 27.89 -3.17 -7.93
CA LEU A 102 26.59 -3.17 -8.58
C LEU A 102 25.87 -4.49 -8.30
N THR A 103 24.68 -4.40 -7.80
CA THR A 103 23.75 -5.52 -7.63
C THR A 103 22.72 -5.44 -8.73
N VAL A 104 22.58 -6.52 -9.51
CA VAL A 104 21.62 -6.63 -10.60
C VAL A 104 20.64 -7.75 -10.28
N SER A 105 19.38 -7.43 -10.23
CA SER A 105 18.30 -8.37 -9.96
C SER A 105 17.19 -8.21 -10.99
N ALA A 106 16.67 -9.33 -11.43
CA ALA A 106 15.46 -9.39 -12.22
C ALA A 106 14.62 -10.53 -11.68
N LEU A 107 13.33 -10.45 -11.92
CA LEU A 107 12.38 -11.45 -11.47
C LEU A 107 12.71 -12.78 -12.17
N SER A 108 12.67 -13.90 -11.44
CA SER A 108 13.11 -15.25 -11.82
C SER A 108 14.60 -15.46 -12.07
N TYR A 109 15.42 -14.47 -11.77
CA TYR A 109 16.86 -14.61 -11.87
C TYR A 109 17.54 -14.48 -10.52
N LYS A 110 18.61 -15.24 -10.32
CA LYS A 110 19.50 -15.06 -9.17
C LYS A 110 20.17 -13.69 -9.25
N THR A 111 20.14 -12.98 -8.17
CA THR A 111 20.79 -11.68 -8.07
C THR A 111 22.28 -11.80 -8.35
N ALA A 112 22.79 -11.07 -9.33
CA ALA A 112 24.20 -10.97 -9.65
C ALA A 112 24.82 -9.73 -9.00
N THR A 113 26.10 -9.83 -8.60
CA THR A 113 26.83 -8.70 -8.03
C THR A 113 28.14 -8.54 -8.79
N VAL A 114 28.40 -7.33 -9.32
CA VAL A 114 29.57 -7.01 -10.12
C VAL A 114 30.30 -5.81 -9.51
N LYS A 115 31.62 -5.90 -9.40
CA LYS A 115 32.45 -4.77 -8.92
C LYS A 115 32.70 -3.79 -10.06
N VAL A 116 32.59 -2.51 -9.77
CA VAL A 116 32.89 -1.44 -10.73
C VAL A 116 34.32 -0.94 -10.51
N ASP A 117 35.17 -1.08 -11.50
CA ASP A 117 36.53 -0.60 -11.47
C ASP A 117 36.70 0.71 -12.24
N GLU A 118 37.83 1.41 -12.04
CA GLU A 118 38.09 2.70 -12.72
C GLU A 118 38.14 2.60 -14.25
N LYS A 119 38.47 1.43 -14.79
CA LYS A 119 38.55 1.20 -16.24
C LYS A 119 37.22 0.74 -16.84
N THR A 120 36.20 0.44 -16.04
CA THR A 120 34.92 -0.08 -16.50
C THR A 120 34.15 1.00 -17.25
N SER A 121 33.85 0.77 -18.51
CA SER A 121 33.00 1.64 -19.36
C SER A 121 31.74 0.93 -19.84
N PHE A 122 31.82 -0.40 -19.98
CA PHE A 122 30.71 -1.26 -20.39
C PHE A 122 30.67 -2.53 -19.54
N LEU A 123 29.48 -2.99 -19.17
CA LEU A 123 29.25 -4.21 -18.40
C LEU A 123 28.22 -5.10 -19.09
N GLU A 124 28.61 -6.32 -19.41
CA GLU A 124 27.67 -7.37 -19.75
C GLU A 124 27.44 -8.25 -18.51
N ILE A 125 26.22 -8.27 -18.00
CA ILE A 125 25.87 -8.93 -16.73
C ILE A 125 24.95 -10.11 -17.04
N LYS A 126 25.42 -11.33 -16.76
CA LYS A 126 24.65 -12.56 -16.90
C LYS A 126 23.89 -12.86 -15.62
N LEU A 127 22.58 -13.01 -15.72
CA LEU A 127 21.75 -13.47 -14.63
C LEU A 127 21.43 -14.94 -14.83
N LYS A 128 21.63 -15.75 -13.80
CA LYS A 128 21.27 -17.15 -13.79
C LYS A 128 19.81 -17.33 -13.43
N ASP A 129 19.14 -18.27 -14.07
CA ASP A 129 17.76 -18.61 -13.78
C ASP A 129 17.61 -19.09 -12.31
N ASP A 130 16.55 -18.66 -11.64
CA ASP A 130 16.20 -19.04 -10.26
C ASP A 130 14.87 -19.82 -10.27
N SER A 131 14.93 -21.06 -10.74
CA SER A 131 13.78 -21.93 -10.98
C SER A 131 12.93 -22.28 -9.74
N HIS A 132 13.29 -21.76 -8.56
CA HIS A 132 12.58 -22.02 -7.29
C HIS A 132 11.68 -20.88 -6.82
N LYS A 133 11.59 -19.76 -7.56
CA LYS A 133 10.64 -18.69 -7.27
C LYS A 133 9.41 -18.83 -8.17
N LEU A 134 8.23 -18.72 -7.55
CA LEU A 134 6.87 -18.72 -8.12
C LEU A 134 6.90 -18.64 -9.64
N GLY A 135 6.61 -19.77 -10.33
CA GLY A 135 6.79 -20.02 -11.74
C GLY A 135 6.49 -18.79 -12.60
N GLU A 136 7.55 -18.13 -13.06
CA GLU A 136 7.45 -16.86 -13.75
C GLU A 136 7.61 -17.01 -15.25
N VAL A 137 6.89 -16.17 -15.94
CA VAL A 137 6.90 -16.00 -17.38
C VAL A 137 8.13 -15.23 -17.82
N VAL A 138 9.06 -15.92 -18.41
CA VAL A 138 10.19 -15.28 -19.09
C VAL A 138 9.73 -14.81 -20.48
N VAL A 139 9.52 -13.51 -20.65
CA VAL A 139 9.31 -12.91 -21.97
C VAL A 139 10.59 -13.04 -22.77
N LYS A 140 10.70 -14.07 -23.62
CA LYS A 140 11.76 -14.15 -24.63
C LYS A 140 11.46 -13.11 -25.71
N SER A 141 11.95 -11.90 -25.51
CA SER A 141 11.84 -10.83 -26.51
C SER A 141 12.53 -11.29 -27.80
N LYS A 142 11.76 -11.56 -28.85
CA LYS A 142 12.32 -11.68 -30.20
C LYS A 142 13.03 -10.37 -30.53
N LYS A 143 14.29 -10.43 -31.00
CA LYS A 143 15.12 -9.28 -31.34
C LYS A 143 14.36 -8.32 -32.27
N GLY A 144 13.93 -7.16 -31.77
CA GLY A 144 13.29 -6.09 -32.55
C GLY A 144 12.54 -5.10 -31.66
N ARG A 145 12.43 -3.83 -32.12
CA ARG A 145 11.61 -2.81 -31.49
C ARG A 145 10.13 -3.23 -31.55
N TYR A 146 9.42 -3.27 -30.42
CA TYR A 146 7.99 -3.58 -30.39
C TYR A 146 7.19 -2.64 -31.30
N LYS A 147 6.38 -3.21 -32.19
CA LYS A 147 5.48 -2.48 -33.09
C LYS A 147 4.05 -2.92 -32.78
N ARG A 148 3.14 -1.96 -32.59
CA ARG A 148 1.70 -2.24 -32.42
C ARG A 148 0.99 -2.47 -33.76
N LYS A 149 1.47 -1.78 -34.81
CA LYS A 149 0.91 -1.92 -36.14
C LYS A 149 1.34 -3.28 -36.74
N ASP A 150 0.39 -3.98 -37.35
CA ASP A 150 0.60 -5.30 -37.99
C ASP A 150 1.14 -6.37 -37.01
N ASN A 151 0.82 -6.26 -35.73
CA ASN A 151 1.22 -7.23 -34.69
C ASN A 151 0.08 -8.23 -34.44
N PRO A 152 0.29 -9.53 -34.71
CA PRO A 152 -0.74 -10.57 -34.56
C PRO A 152 -1.30 -10.67 -33.13
N ALA A 153 -0.46 -10.46 -32.11
CA ALA A 153 -0.90 -10.47 -30.71
C ALA A 153 -1.84 -9.31 -30.40
N VAL A 154 -1.54 -8.12 -30.95
CA VAL A 154 -2.40 -6.94 -30.77
C VAL A 154 -3.74 -7.13 -31.49
N GLU A 155 -3.72 -7.71 -32.69
CA GLU A 155 -4.96 -7.98 -33.44
C GLU A 155 -5.82 -9.02 -32.73
N LEU A 156 -5.23 -10.09 -32.23
CA LEU A 156 -5.91 -11.08 -31.42
C LEU A 156 -6.54 -10.42 -30.17
N MET A 157 -5.79 -9.62 -29.42
CA MET A 157 -6.28 -8.95 -28.23
C MET A 157 -7.38 -7.95 -28.50
N ARG A 158 -7.38 -7.25 -29.64
CA ARG A 158 -8.51 -6.40 -30.06
C ARG A 158 -9.81 -7.21 -30.21
N ARG A 159 -9.70 -8.40 -30.81
CA ARG A 159 -10.83 -9.32 -31.00
C ARG A 159 -11.33 -9.86 -29.65
N VAL A 160 -10.41 -10.24 -28.74
CA VAL A 160 -10.72 -10.69 -27.38
C VAL A 160 -11.45 -9.60 -26.59
N ILE A 161 -10.94 -8.37 -26.58
CA ILE A 161 -11.55 -7.23 -25.89
C ILE A 161 -12.93 -6.90 -26.51
N ALA A 162 -13.10 -7.02 -27.81
CA ALA A 162 -14.39 -6.82 -28.45
C ALA A 162 -15.41 -7.92 -28.08
N ALA A 163 -14.94 -9.16 -27.92
CA ALA A 163 -15.78 -10.31 -27.59
C ALA A 163 -16.25 -10.32 -26.12
N LYS A 164 -15.49 -9.67 -25.16
CA LYS A 164 -15.76 -9.75 -23.72
C LYS A 164 -17.18 -9.38 -23.29
N LYS A 165 -17.82 -8.45 -23.99
CA LYS A 165 -19.20 -8.03 -23.70
C LYS A 165 -20.23 -9.14 -23.86
N LYS A 166 -19.95 -10.14 -24.68
CA LYS A 166 -20.86 -11.28 -24.90
C LYS A 166 -20.84 -12.26 -23.75
N SER A 167 -19.71 -12.32 -23.02
CA SER A 167 -19.48 -13.26 -21.90
C SER A 167 -19.73 -12.63 -20.53
N ASP A 168 -20.33 -11.43 -20.48
CA ASP A 168 -20.66 -10.75 -19.23
C ASP A 168 -21.90 -11.38 -18.60
N LEU A 169 -21.76 -11.95 -17.40
CA LEU A 169 -22.86 -12.57 -16.67
C LEU A 169 -24.00 -11.57 -16.35
N SER A 170 -23.71 -10.28 -16.32
CA SER A 170 -24.73 -9.22 -16.14
C SER A 170 -25.72 -9.12 -17.32
N ASN A 171 -25.48 -9.82 -18.42
CA ASN A 171 -26.44 -9.97 -19.53
C ASN A 171 -27.64 -10.81 -19.13
N TYR A 172 -27.50 -11.73 -18.18
CA TYR A 172 -28.60 -12.56 -17.68
C TYR A 172 -29.53 -11.77 -16.76
N ASP A 173 -30.79 -12.11 -16.72
CA ASP A 173 -31.77 -11.49 -15.83
C ASP A 173 -31.51 -11.86 -14.38
N TYR A 174 -31.08 -13.10 -14.16
CA TYR A 174 -30.66 -13.62 -12.86
C TYR A 174 -29.47 -14.54 -13.04
N TYR A 175 -28.57 -14.53 -12.03
CA TYR A 175 -27.62 -15.61 -11.83
C TYR A 175 -27.28 -15.73 -10.34
N GLN A 176 -26.80 -16.90 -9.97
CA GLN A 176 -26.24 -17.19 -8.65
C GLN A 176 -25.08 -18.14 -8.76
N TYR A 177 -24.24 -18.17 -7.73
CA TYR A 177 -23.20 -19.17 -7.54
C TYR A 177 -22.85 -19.30 -6.05
N ASP A 178 -22.29 -20.46 -5.67
CA ASP A 178 -21.68 -20.65 -4.36
C ASP A 178 -20.19 -20.38 -4.42
N LYS A 179 -19.67 -19.66 -3.40
CA LYS A 179 -18.26 -19.26 -3.30
C LYS A 179 -17.70 -19.74 -1.97
N TYR A 180 -16.66 -20.56 -2.06
CA TYR A 180 -15.77 -20.87 -0.93
C TYR A 180 -14.51 -20.05 -1.01
N GLN A 181 -14.10 -19.44 0.10
CA GLN A 181 -12.88 -18.66 0.19
C GLN A 181 -12.10 -19.04 1.44
N LYS A 182 -10.80 -19.33 1.28
CA LYS A 182 -9.85 -19.54 2.36
C LYS A 182 -8.77 -18.47 2.30
N ILE A 183 -8.51 -17.79 3.41
CA ILE A 183 -7.42 -16.82 3.55
C ILE A 183 -6.47 -17.33 4.63
N THR A 184 -5.21 -17.54 4.28
CA THR A 184 -4.16 -17.95 5.21
C THR A 184 -3.17 -16.79 5.38
N LEU A 185 -2.89 -16.44 6.64
CA LEU A 185 -1.82 -15.51 7.02
C LEU A 185 -0.68 -16.31 7.66
N ALA A 186 0.53 -16.13 7.17
CA ALA A 186 1.72 -16.81 7.69
C ALA A 186 2.90 -15.83 7.82
N LEU A 187 3.78 -16.07 8.81
CA LEU A 187 5.12 -15.48 8.79
C LEU A 187 5.91 -16.14 7.67
N ASN A 188 6.62 -15.35 6.87
CA ASN A 188 7.26 -15.80 5.63
C ASN A 188 8.77 -15.77 5.72
N ASP A 189 9.44 -16.60 4.90
CA ASP A 189 10.89 -16.63 4.71
C ASP A 189 11.67 -16.82 6.04
N ILE A 190 11.23 -17.80 6.83
CA ILE A 190 11.88 -18.14 8.11
C ILE A 190 13.22 -18.82 7.83
N THR A 191 14.32 -18.24 8.30
CA THR A 191 15.65 -18.78 8.06
C THR A 191 16.05 -19.83 9.10
N LYS A 192 17.01 -20.70 8.75
CA LYS A 192 17.55 -21.70 9.68
C LYS A 192 18.17 -21.05 10.93
N GLU A 193 18.86 -19.92 10.75
CA GLU A 193 19.47 -19.15 11.85
C GLU A 193 18.39 -18.64 12.82
N GLN A 194 17.24 -18.22 12.30
CA GLN A 194 16.10 -17.82 13.13
C GLN A 194 15.54 -19.00 13.92
N MET A 195 15.41 -20.18 13.29
CA MET A 195 14.90 -21.39 13.97
C MET A 195 15.86 -21.87 15.07
N GLU A 196 17.17 -21.75 14.89
CA GLU A 196 18.18 -22.06 15.90
C GLU A 196 18.30 -20.96 16.96
N GLY A 197 17.77 -19.77 16.69
CA GLY A 197 17.78 -18.63 17.59
C GLY A 197 16.98 -18.87 18.88
N LYS A 198 17.33 -18.14 19.97
CA LYS A 198 16.71 -18.28 21.31
C LYS A 198 15.19 -18.14 21.31
N PHE A 199 14.62 -17.48 20.33
CA PHE A 199 13.15 -17.31 20.24
C PHE A 199 12.47 -18.60 19.84
N PHE A 200 12.92 -19.25 18.77
CA PHE A 200 12.34 -20.51 18.28
C PHE A 200 12.81 -21.73 19.09
N SER A 201 14.12 -21.87 19.33
CA SER A 201 14.70 -23.05 19.98
C SER A 201 14.18 -23.34 21.39
N LYS A 202 13.70 -22.30 22.11
CA LYS A 202 13.02 -22.46 23.41
C LYS A 202 11.52 -22.74 23.31
N ARG A 203 10.96 -22.81 22.09
CA ARG A 203 9.51 -22.95 21.83
C ARG A 203 9.25 -23.98 20.75
N GLN A 204 9.38 -25.24 21.11
CA GLN A 204 9.24 -26.36 20.18
C GLN A 204 7.91 -26.31 19.40
N TYR A 205 6.83 -25.83 20.01
CA TYR A 205 5.52 -25.67 19.36
C TYR A 205 5.53 -24.72 18.16
N LEU A 206 6.46 -23.75 18.11
CA LEU A 206 6.65 -22.88 16.93
C LEU A 206 7.36 -23.64 15.81
N LEU A 207 8.40 -24.43 16.15
CA LEU A 207 9.13 -25.24 15.19
C LEU A 207 8.24 -26.32 14.56
N ASP A 208 7.36 -26.93 15.36
CA ASP A 208 6.39 -27.92 14.90
C ASP A 208 5.39 -27.34 13.87
N GLN A 209 5.15 -26.01 13.95
CA GLN A 209 4.22 -25.28 13.08
C GLN A 209 4.87 -24.75 11.81
N VAL A 210 6.22 -24.70 11.74
CA VAL A 210 6.93 -24.28 10.52
C VAL A 210 6.81 -25.36 9.46
N GLU A 211 6.40 -24.95 8.26
CA GLU A 211 6.30 -25.85 7.10
C GLU A 211 6.83 -25.18 5.83
N LEU A 212 7.14 -26.00 4.82
CA LEU A 212 7.46 -25.50 3.48
C LEU A 212 6.16 -25.10 2.78
N SER A 213 6.01 -23.84 2.48
CA SER A 213 4.81 -23.35 1.80
C SER A 213 4.69 -23.91 0.38
N PRO A 214 3.54 -24.49 0.02
CA PRO A 214 3.31 -24.97 -1.35
C PRO A 214 3.16 -23.82 -2.36
N TYR A 215 3.04 -22.58 -1.90
CA TYR A 215 2.74 -21.43 -2.75
C TYR A 215 4.00 -20.71 -3.22
N ASN A 216 5.04 -20.62 -2.39
CA ASN A 216 6.27 -19.90 -2.73
C ASN A 216 7.56 -20.68 -2.44
N GLY A 217 7.46 -21.92 -1.94
CA GLY A 217 8.61 -22.78 -1.65
C GLY A 217 9.51 -22.31 -0.51
N LYS A 218 9.04 -21.37 0.33
CA LYS A 218 9.76 -20.87 1.50
C LYS A 218 9.27 -21.49 2.79
N LEU A 219 10.11 -21.48 3.83
CA LEU A 219 9.67 -21.88 5.17
C LEU A 219 8.75 -20.81 5.73
N THR A 220 7.54 -21.21 6.11
CA THR A 220 6.50 -20.34 6.64
C THR A 220 5.93 -20.89 7.94
N LEU A 221 5.37 -20.00 8.74
CA LEU A 221 4.64 -20.36 9.95
C LEU A 221 3.24 -19.78 9.84
N PRO A 222 2.25 -20.58 9.45
CA PRO A 222 0.85 -20.18 9.44
C PRO A 222 0.38 -19.76 10.84
N VAL A 223 -0.27 -18.61 10.93
CA VAL A 223 -0.72 -18.01 12.20
C VAL A 223 -2.21 -17.73 12.24
N SER A 224 -2.88 -17.65 11.09
CA SER A 224 -4.34 -17.48 11.00
C SER A 224 -4.88 -18.08 9.72
N ILE A 225 -6.08 -18.62 9.82
CA ILE A 225 -6.86 -19.15 8.69
C ILE A 225 -8.28 -18.63 8.85
N ASP A 226 -8.80 -18.01 7.80
CA ASP A 226 -10.18 -17.57 7.71
C ASP A 226 -10.86 -18.30 6.56
N GLU A 227 -11.96 -18.99 6.84
CA GLU A 227 -12.76 -19.70 5.83
C GLU A 227 -14.16 -19.07 5.76
N THR A 228 -14.65 -18.88 4.55
CA THR A 228 -15.98 -18.33 4.29
C THR A 228 -16.67 -19.11 3.17
N VAL A 229 -17.91 -19.50 3.41
CA VAL A 229 -18.82 -20.02 2.38
C VAL A 229 -19.94 -19.02 2.18
N SER A 230 -20.14 -18.55 0.95
CA SER A 230 -21.17 -17.57 0.62
C SER A 230 -21.90 -17.96 -0.65
N GLN A 231 -23.13 -17.50 -0.78
CA GLN A 231 -23.91 -17.54 -2.01
C GLN A 231 -24.00 -16.14 -2.58
N HIS A 232 -23.53 -15.97 -3.80
CA HIS A 232 -23.73 -14.73 -4.56
C HIS A 232 -25.03 -14.82 -5.36
N VAL A 233 -25.85 -13.76 -5.33
CA VAL A 233 -27.10 -13.67 -6.09
C VAL A 233 -27.17 -12.33 -6.82
N TYR A 234 -27.53 -12.37 -8.09
CA TYR A 234 -27.67 -11.21 -8.95
C TYR A 234 -29.04 -11.17 -9.61
N ARG A 235 -29.56 -9.97 -9.75
CA ARG A 235 -30.78 -9.64 -10.53
C ARG A 235 -30.52 -8.38 -11.35
N LYS A 236 -30.88 -8.41 -12.64
CA LYS A 236 -30.67 -7.31 -13.58
C LYS A 236 -31.68 -6.16 -13.40
N ASP A 237 -32.93 -6.46 -13.21
CA ASP A 237 -34.01 -5.43 -13.11
C ASP A 237 -34.99 -5.70 -11.94
N PRO A 238 -35.14 -4.74 -10.99
CA PRO A 238 -34.18 -3.67 -10.70
C PRO A 238 -32.83 -4.23 -10.28
N LYS A 239 -31.74 -3.62 -10.73
CA LYS A 239 -30.37 -4.12 -10.50
C LYS A 239 -30.11 -4.29 -9.02
N SER A 240 -29.71 -5.49 -8.63
CA SER A 240 -29.35 -5.82 -7.24
C SER A 240 -28.44 -7.02 -7.21
N GLU A 241 -27.42 -6.95 -6.39
CA GLU A 241 -26.49 -8.05 -6.11
C GLU A 241 -26.31 -8.21 -4.60
N LYS A 242 -26.15 -9.43 -4.12
CA LYS A 242 -25.98 -9.70 -2.69
C LYS A 242 -25.10 -10.93 -2.48
N ASP A 243 -24.29 -10.87 -1.43
CA ASP A 243 -23.53 -11.99 -0.89
C ASP A 243 -24.17 -12.47 0.42
N ILE A 244 -24.58 -13.71 0.47
CA ILE A 244 -25.20 -14.34 1.64
C ILE A 244 -24.16 -15.27 2.25
N ILE A 245 -23.59 -14.86 3.38
CA ILE A 245 -22.61 -15.67 4.12
C ILE A 245 -23.33 -16.82 4.83
N LYS A 246 -23.10 -18.03 4.36
CA LYS A 246 -23.70 -19.26 4.89
C LYS A 246 -22.87 -19.92 5.99
N GLY A 247 -21.56 -19.72 5.94
CA GLY A 247 -20.61 -20.19 6.95
C GLY A 247 -19.37 -19.30 7.00
N GLN A 248 -18.90 -19.00 8.20
CA GLN A 248 -17.66 -18.26 8.43
C GLN A 248 -16.99 -18.76 9.68
N GLN A 249 -15.68 -19.07 9.58
CA GLN A 249 -14.84 -19.38 10.73
C GLN A 249 -13.47 -18.72 10.60
N SER A 250 -12.87 -18.44 11.75
CA SER A 250 -11.51 -17.92 11.85
C SER A 250 -10.77 -18.74 12.89
N ASN A 251 -9.66 -19.35 12.52
CA ASN A 251 -8.80 -20.14 13.39
C ASN A 251 -7.42 -19.48 13.47
N GLY A 252 -6.80 -19.55 14.65
CA GLY A 252 -5.47 -19.02 14.86
C GLY A 252 -5.44 -17.73 15.67
N ILE A 253 -4.44 -16.91 15.43
CA ILE A 253 -4.19 -15.67 16.19
C ILE A 253 -5.38 -14.69 16.09
N GLY A 254 -6.16 -14.74 15.02
CA GLY A 254 -7.37 -13.92 14.85
C GLY A 254 -8.43 -14.18 15.91
N GLN A 255 -8.51 -15.39 16.48
CA GLN A 255 -9.43 -15.72 17.59
C GLN A 255 -8.98 -15.07 18.92
N VAL A 256 -7.67 -15.01 19.13
CA VAL A 256 -7.06 -14.47 20.37
C VAL A 256 -7.03 -12.95 20.35
N ILE A 257 -6.81 -12.37 19.18
CA ILE A 257 -6.77 -10.92 18.96
C ILE A 257 -8.12 -10.51 18.39
N GLN A 258 -9.07 -10.17 19.27
CA GLN A 258 -10.41 -9.69 18.87
C GLN A 258 -10.42 -8.31 18.16
N THR A 259 -9.28 -7.90 17.60
CA THR A 259 -9.09 -6.66 16.86
C THR A 259 -9.35 -6.80 15.38
N GLY A 260 -10.11 -7.78 15.00
CA GLY A 260 -10.50 -8.19 13.66
C GLY A 260 -10.76 -7.10 12.62
N GLU A 261 -10.95 -5.85 12.99
CA GLU A 261 -11.36 -4.82 12.05
C GLU A 261 -10.21 -4.16 11.29
N ILE A 262 -9.09 -3.83 11.93
CA ILE A 262 -7.98 -3.16 11.20
C ILE A 262 -7.29 -4.17 10.30
N LEU A 263 -7.02 -5.37 10.81
CA LEU A 263 -6.42 -6.44 10.01
C LEU A 263 -7.42 -6.93 8.95
N ASN A 264 -8.68 -7.15 9.31
CA ASN A 264 -9.70 -7.54 8.34
C ASN A 264 -10.01 -6.45 7.32
N THR A 265 -9.97 -5.17 7.66
CA THR A 265 -10.12 -4.07 6.71
C THR A 265 -8.90 -3.98 5.81
N ALA A 266 -7.68 -4.06 6.35
CA ALA A 266 -6.47 -4.09 5.55
C ALA A 266 -6.42 -5.33 4.65
N ILE A 267 -6.79 -6.49 5.16
CA ILE A 267 -6.89 -7.73 4.38
C ILE A 267 -7.99 -7.62 3.32
N LYS A 268 -9.17 -7.08 3.63
CA LYS A 268 -10.25 -6.87 2.65
C LYS A 268 -9.87 -5.88 1.56
N ASP A 269 -9.19 -4.79 1.90
CA ASP A 269 -8.72 -3.81 0.92
C ASP A 269 -7.61 -4.36 0.01
N VAL A 270 -6.81 -5.31 0.52
CA VAL A 270 -5.79 -6.04 -0.26
C VAL A 270 -6.45 -7.09 -1.17
N PHE A 271 -7.49 -7.77 -0.68
CA PHE A 271 -8.06 -8.96 -1.30
C PHE A 271 -9.48 -8.74 -1.84
N THR A 272 -9.71 -7.61 -2.50
CA THR A 272 -10.92 -7.45 -3.33
C THR A 272 -10.98 -8.53 -4.41
N ASP A 273 -12.18 -8.94 -4.77
CA ASP A 273 -12.36 -9.85 -5.90
C ASP A 273 -11.78 -9.21 -7.17
N VAL A 274 -11.08 -10.02 -7.96
CA VAL A 274 -10.40 -9.57 -9.18
C VAL A 274 -11.22 -10.01 -10.37
N ASP A 275 -11.75 -9.06 -11.13
CA ASP A 275 -12.35 -9.32 -12.43
C ASP A 275 -11.45 -8.77 -13.53
N ILE A 276 -10.82 -9.67 -14.31
CA ILE A 276 -9.98 -9.27 -15.45
C ILE A 276 -10.81 -8.70 -16.61
N TYR A 277 -12.11 -8.94 -16.64
CA TYR A 277 -13.00 -8.39 -17.66
C TYR A 277 -13.42 -6.95 -17.38
N ASP A 278 -13.19 -6.43 -16.17
CA ASP A 278 -13.31 -5.00 -15.88
C ASP A 278 -12.21 -4.18 -16.57
N ASP A 279 -12.39 -2.88 -16.65
CA ASP A 279 -11.37 -1.98 -17.21
C ASP A 279 -10.17 -1.80 -16.27
N TYR A 280 -10.41 -1.91 -14.96
CA TYR A 280 -9.41 -1.78 -13.90
C TYR A 280 -9.63 -2.82 -12.82
N VAL A 281 -8.54 -3.43 -12.39
CA VAL A 281 -8.48 -4.25 -11.18
C VAL A 281 -8.05 -3.37 -10.02
N ARG A 282 -8.87 -3.28 -8.98
CA ARG A 282 -8.52 -2.51 -7.78
C ARG A 282 -7.81 -3.40 -6.77
N LEU A 283 -6.56 -3.05 -6.45
CA LEU A 283 -5.78 -3.69 -5.40
C LEU A 283 -5.20 -2.62 -4.49
N LEU A 284 -5.33 -2.77 -3.18
CA LEU A 284 -4.79 -1.83 -2.20
C LEU A 284 -5.16 -0.37 -2.49
N GLN A 285 -6.39 -0.12 -2.96
CA GLN A 285 -6.92 1.19 -3.39
C GLN A 285 -6.29 1.76 -4.67
N TYR A 286 -5.35 1.05 -5.33
CA TYR A 286 -4.78 1.44 -6.61
C TYR A 286 -5.54 0.79 -7.77
N PRO A 287 -5.95 1.57 -8.80
CA PRO A 287 -6.54 1.03 -10.01
C PRO A 287 -5.44 0.56 -10.96
N PHE A 288 -5.28 -0.75 -11.12
CA PHE A 288 -4.41 -1.34 -12.14
C PHE A 288 -5.20 -1.54 -13.44
N PRO A 289 -4.73 -1.06 -14.58
CA PRO A 289 -5.38 -1.36 -15.85
C PRO A 289 -5.47 -2.88 -16.05
N SER A 290 -6.66 -3.39 -16.37
CA SER A 290 -6.83 -4.80 -16.71
C SER A 290 -6.19 -5.11 -18.06
N PRO A 291 -5.60 -6.32 -18.25
CA PRO A 291 -5.10 -6.74 -19.57
C PRO A 291 -6.22 -6.91 -20.62
N LEU A 292 -7.49 -6.93 -20.20
CA LEU A 292 -8.67 -6.95 -21.06
C LEU A 292 -9.46 -5.64 -21.02
N GLY A 293 -8.95 -4.61 -20.34
CA GLY A 293 -9.57 -3.29 -20.26
C GLY A 293 -9.59 -2.56 -21.60
N ARG A 294 -10.44 -1.54 -21.72
CA ARG A 294 -10.56 -0.73 -22.96
C ARG A 294 -9.25 -0.05 -23.35
N THR A 295 -8.41 0.30 -22.39
CA THR A 295 -7.11 0.95 -22.57
C THR A 295 -5.95 -0.04 -22.72
N ALA A 296 -6.20 -1.34 -22.58
CA ALA A 296 -5.18 -2.38 -22.50
C ALA A 296 -4.19 -2.37 -23.68
N ILE A 297 -4.69 -2.20 -24.91
CA ILE A 297 -3.83 -2.18 -26.11
C ILE A 297 -2.84 -1.02 -26.11
N SER A 298 -3.20 0.13 -25.50
CA SER A 298 -2.28 1.27 -25.38
C SER A 298 -1.33 1.13 -24.20
N PHE A 299 -1.75 0.42 -23.17
CA PHE A 299 -1.05 0.30 -21.90
C PHE A 299 -0.07 -0.88 -21.88
N TYR A 300 -0.39 -2.01 -22.55
CA TYR A 300 0.40 -3.22 -22.56
C TYR A 300 1.04 -3.51 -23.91
N HIS A 301 2.18 -4.21 -23.88
CA HIS A 301 2.76 -4.93 -25.00
C HIS A 301 2.35 -6.40 -24.90
N TYR A 302 1.82 -6.96 -25.99
CA TYR A 302 1.36 -8.35 -26.06
C TYR A 302 2.23 -9.15 -27.03
N TYR A 303 2.51 -10.40 -26.64
CA TYR A 303 3.31 -11.35 -27.41
C TYR A 303 2.56 -12.68 -27.46
N ILE A 304 2.45 -13.30 -28.63
CA ILE A 304 2.01 -14.69 -28.76
C ILE A 304 3.28 -15.54 -28.66
N GLU A 305 3.34 -16.40 -27.64
CA GLU A 305 4.46 -17.33 -27.45
C GLU A 305 4.25 -18.59 -28.28
N ASP A 306 3.12 -19.25 -28.11
CA ASP A 306 2.75 -20.48 -28.80
C ASP A 306 1.23 -20.72 -28.76
N THR A 307 0.85 -21.94 -29.18
CA THR A 307 -0.52 -22.44 -29.05
C THR A 307 -0.46 -23.76 -28.29
N VAL A 308 -1.13 -23.82 -27.15
CA VAL A 308 -1.05 -24.94 -26.20
C VAL A 308 -2.43 -25.48 -25.86
N TYR A 309 -2.48 -26.73 -25.42
CA TYR A 309 -3.69 -27.31 -24.83
C TYR A 309 -3.71 -27.05 -23.33
N VAL A 310 -4.79 -26.44 -22.83
CA VAL A 310 -5.10 -26.28 -21.41
C VAL A 310 -6.33 -27.13 -21.11
N ASN A 311 -6.17 -28.24 -20.39
CA ASN A 311 -7.26 -29.17 -20.04
C ASN A 311 -8.08 -29.67 -21.24
N ARG A 312 -7.64 -29.92 -22.40
CA ARG A 312 -8.27 -30.33 -23.66
C ARG A 312 -8.72 -29.16 -24.57
N ASP A 313 -8.69 -27.92 -24.10
CA ASP A 313 -9.04 -26.75 -24.92
C ASP A 313 -7.77 -26.17 -25.55
N LEU A 314 -7.80 -25.98 -26.88
CA LEU A 314 -6.71 -25.35 -27.60
C LEU A 314 -6.72 -23.84 -27.32
N CYS A 315 -5.59 -23.29 -26.87
CA CYS A 315 -5.47 -21.90 -26.47
C CYS A 315 -4.28 -21.22 -27.13
N TYR A 316 -4.42 -19.96 -27.51
CA TYR A 316 -3.31 -19.06 -27.75
C TYR A 316 -2.71 -18.67 -26.39
N HIS A 317 -1.43 -18.95 -26.23
CA HIS A 317 -0.65 -18.51 -25.06
C HIS A 317 -0.04 -17.14 -25.35
N LEU A 318 -0.51 -16.12 -24.63
CA LEU A 318 -0.03 -14.75 -24.76
C LEU A 318 0.66 -14.32 -23.48
N GLN A 319 1.74 -13.60 -23.67
CA GLN A 319 2.37 -12.83 -22.60
C GLN A 319 2.07 -11.35 -22.75
N PHE A 320 1.99 -10.63 -21.65
CA PHE A 320 1.84 -9.18 -21.66
C PHE A 320 2.67 -8.51 -20.55
N ILE A 321 3.17 -7.33 -20.87
CA ILE A 321 3.94 -6.47 -19.96
C ILE A 321 3.50 -5.01 -20.14
N PRO A 322 3.58 -4.14 -19.11
CA PRO A 322 3.36 -2.71 -19.29
C PRO A 322 4.31 -2.13 -20.35
N ALA A 323 3.80 -1.26 -21.22
CA ALA A 323 4.59 -0.59 -22.25
C ALA A 323 5.64 0.35 -21.65
N ASN A 324 5.37 0.90 -20.47
CA ASN A 324 6.29 1.70 -19.69
C ASN A 324 6.50 1.02 -18.32
N SER A 325 7.74 0.77 -17.96
CA SER A 325 8.12 0.08 -16.72
C SER A 325 7.83 0.87 -15.44
N GLN A 326 7.53 2.17 -15.56
CA GLN A 326 7.15 3.03 -14.43
C GLN A 326 5.65 3.03 -14.17
N ASP A 327 4.85 2.50 -15.09
CA ASP A 327 3.41 2.47 -14.94
C ASP A 327 2.96 1.34 -14.00
N PHE A 328 1.93 1.62 -13.19
CA PHE A 328 1.27 0.61 -12.36
C PHE A 328 0.45 -0.32 -13.25
N GLY A 329 1.01 -1.46 -13.60
CA GLY A 329 0.37 -2.46 -14.42
C GLY A 329 0.85 -3.86 -14.08
N PHE A 330 0.08 -4.86 -14.43
CA PHE A 330 0.47 -6.26 -14.27
C PHE A 330 1.44 -6.69 -15.38
N ARG A 331 2.27 -7.67 -15.08
CA ARG A 331 2.80 -8.60 -16.08
C ARG A 331 2.00 -9.87 -16.04
N GLY A 332 1.97 -10.64 -17.09
CA GLY A 332 1.28 -11.91 -16.99
C GLY A 332 1.14 -12.68 -18.27
N GLU A 333 0.31 -13.71 -18.15
CA GLU A 333 -0.03 -14.62 -19.21
C GLU A 333 -1.54 -14.73 -19.35
N LEU A 334 -1.98 -14.82 -20.58
CA LEU A 334 -3.37 -15.11 -20.95
C LEU A 334 -3.39 -16.34 -21.84
N TYR A 335 -4.25 -17.28 -21.49
CA TYR A 335 -4.56 -18.44 -22.32
C TYR A 335 -5.93 -18.25 -22.92
N VAL A 336 -5.97 -17.81 -24.17
CA VAL A 336 -7.20 -17.45 -24.90
C VAL A 336 -7.61 -18.61 -25.80
N LEU A 337 -8.86 -19.04 -25.72
CA LEU A 337 -9.39 -20.12 -26.55
C LEU A 337 -9.19 -19.83 -28.04
N ALA A 338 -8.68 -20.82 -28.76
CA ALA A 338 -8.47 -20.74 -30.20
C ALA A 338 -9.76 -21.10 -30.99
N ASP A 339 -10.89 -20.62 -30.49
CA ASP A 339 -12.22 -20.80 -31.11
C ASP A 339 -12.90 -19.45 -31.40
N SER A 340 -14.16 -19.49 -31.82
CA SER A 340 -14.94 -18.28 -32.13
C SER A 340 -15.30 -17.44 -30.92
N THR A 341 -15.22 -17.99 -29.70
CA THR A 341 -15.58 -17.29 -28.46
C THR A 341 -14.45 -16.38 -28.00
N LEU A 342 -13.17 -16.74 -28.26
CA LEU A 342 -11.99 -16.03 -27.80
C LEU A 342 -11.98 -15.74 -26.29
N HIS A 343 -12.60 -16.63 -25.50
CA HIS A 343 -12.69 -16.47 -24.06
C HIS A 343 -11.34 -16.78 -23.42
N VAL A 344 -11.05 -16.13 -22.28
CA VAL A 344 -9.85 -16.46 -21.50
C VAL A 344 -10.13 -17.72 -20.69
N LYS A 345 -9.33 -18.76 -20.91
CA LYS A 345 -9.40 -20.02 -20.18
C LYS A 345 -8.64 -19.96 -18.84
N LYS A 346 -7.49 -19.28 -18.89
CA LYS A 346 -6.61 -19.11 -17.73
C LYS A 346 -5.89 -17.76 -17.82
N CYS A 347 -5.69 -17.14 -16.66
CA CYS A 347 -4.96 -15.89 -16.54
C CYS A 347 -4.02 -15.96 -15.35
N ASN A 348 -2.75 -15.56 -15.54
CA ASN A 348 -1.78 -15.36 -14.49
C ASN A 348 -1.38 -13.88 -14.51
N LEU A 349 -1.59 -13.19 -13.39
CA LEU A 349 -1.18 -11.80 -13.19
C LEU A 349 -0.06 -11.75 -12.16
N TYR A 350 1.00 -11.01 -12.46
CA TYR A 350 2.11 -10.77 -11.55
C TYR A 350 2.27 -9.28 -11.33
N MET A 351 2.43 -8.87 -10.09
CA MET A 351 2.75 -7.49 -9.78
C MET A 351 4.23 -7.25 -10.04
N PRO A 352 4.61 -6.22 -10.82
CA PRO A 352 6.02 -5.90 -11.01
C PRO A 352 6.69 -5.51 -9.68
N HIS A 353 7.90 -5.97 -9.46
CA HIS A 353 8.71 -5.69 -8.26
C HIS A 353 8.96 -4.19 -8.00
N ASN A 354 8.86 -3.36 -9.05
CA ASN A 354 9.00 -1.91 -8.97
C ASN A 354 7.68 -1.17 -8.75
N SER A 355 6.57 -1.90 -8.55
CA SER A 355 5.32 -1.25 -8.18
C SER A 355 5.51 -0.63 -6.80
N ALA A 356 5.41 0.70 -6.69
CA ALA A 356 5.47 1.41 -5.43
C ALA A 356 4.22 1.17 -4.55
N VAL A 357 3.63 -0.02 -4.64
CA VAL A 357 2.53 -0.45 -3.77
C VAL A 357 3.14 -0.75 -2.42
N ASN A 358 2.83 0.10 -1.45
CA ASN A 358 3.37 0.01 -0.11
C ASN A 358 3.20 -1.41 0.45
N TRP A 359 4.32 -1.96 0.97
CA TRP A 359 4.43 -3.24 1.68
C TRP A 359 4.32 -4.51 0.84
N VAL A 360 3.91 -4.48 -0.42
CA VAL A 360 3.88 -5.67 -1.28
C VAL A 360 5.24 -5.86 -1.94
N LYS A 361 5.87 -6.99 -1.64
CA LYS A 361 7.15 -7.40 -2.20
C LYS A 361 6.96 -8.18 -3.51
N ASP A 362 5.96 -9.05 -3.51
CA ASP A 362 5.59 -9.89 -4.65
C ASP A 362 4.10 -10.24 -4.56
N MET A 363 3.42 -10.36 -5.71
CA MET A 363 2.03 -10.78 -5.77
C MET A 363 1.75 -11.53 -7.07
N LYS A 364 1.08 -12.66 -6.95
CA LYS A 364 0.56 -13.47 -8.04
C LYS A 364 -0.94 -13.65 -7.89
N ILE A 365 -1.68 -13.52 -9.00
CA ILE A 365 -3.10 -13.87 -9.09
C ILE A 365 -3.23 -14.89 -10.22
N GLU A 366 -3.91 -16.00 -9.94
CA GLU A 366 -4.16 -17.07 -10.89
C GLU A 366 -5.64 -17.33 -10.99
N GLN A 367 -6.21 -17.17 -12.19
CA GLN A 367 -7.61 -17.38 -12.47
C GLN A 367 -7.81 -18.46 -13.52
N GLU A 368 -8.79 -19.34 -13.30
CA GLU A 368 -9.19 -20.37 -14.25
C GLU A 368 -10.70 -20.32 -14.48
N TYR A 369 -11.06 -20.47 -15.75
CA TYR A 369 -12.43 -20.43 -16.21
C TYR A 369 -12.84 -21.79 -16.77
N THR A 370 -14.08 -22.19 -16.48
CA THR A 370 -14.64 -23.48 -16.91
C THR A 370 -15.90 -23.24 -17.73
N LYS A 371 -16.12 -24.07 -18.75
CA LYS A 371 -17.31 -24.05 -19.56
C LYS A 371 -18.41 -24.80 -18.87
N LEU A 372 -19.56 -24.18 -18.67
CA LEU A 372 -20.78 -24.80 -18.16
C LEU A 372 -21.53 -25.54 -19.26
N ASP A 373 -22.49 -26.39 -18.88
CA ASP A 373 -23.33 -27.16 -19.80
C ASP A 373 -24.17 -26.30 -20.74
N ASN A 374 -24.54 -25.07 -20.30
CA ASN A 374 -25.24 -24.07 -21.11
C ASN A 374 -24.31 -23.35 -22.13
N GLY A 375 -23.02 -23.67 -22.12
CA GLY A 375 -22.02 -23.09 -23.02
C GLY A 375 -21.31 -21.85 -22.49
N GLU A 376 -21.71 -21.30 -21.35
CA GLU A 376 -21.07 -20.12 -20.74
C GLU A 376 -19.74 -20.48 -20.08
N TRP A 377 -18.79 -19.54 -20.17
CA TRP A 377 -17.49 -19.63 -19.50
C TRP A 377 -17.56 -18.79 -18.21
N VAL A 378 -17.29 -19.42 -17.08
CA VAL A 378 -17.37 -18.80 -15.75
C VAL A 378 -16.08 -18.99 -14.97
N LEU A 379 -15.78 -18.05 -14.09
CA LEU A 379 -14.67 -18.14 -13.16
C LEU A 379 -14.92 -19.22 -12.13
N THR A 380 -14.03 -20.20 -12.02
CA THR A 380 -14.18 -21.30 -11.05
C THR A 380 -13.05 -21.33 -10.01
N LYS A 381 -11.92 -20.72 -10.32
CA LYS A 381 -10.77 -20.63 -9.44
C LYS A 381 -10.17 -19.22 -9.49
N ASP A 382 -9.93 -18.63 -8.33
CA ASP A 382 -9.20 -17.36 -8.17
C ASP A 382 -8.29 -17.47 -6.95
N ASP A 383 -7.00 -17.66 -7.20
CA ASP A 383 -5.98 -17.75 -6.16
C ASP A 383 -5.09 -16.51 -6.18
N MET A 384 -4.90 -15.88 -5.03
CA MET A 384 -4.01 -14.75 -4.86
C MET A 384 -2.97 -15.07 -3.79
N ILE A 385 -1.71 -14.82 -4.10
CA ILE A 385 -0.57 -15.02 -3.22
C ILE A 385 0.16 -13.70 -3.13
N ALA A 386 0.32 -13.14 -1.93
CA ALA A 386 1.02 -11.89 -1.70
C ALA A 386 2.10 -12.06 -0.64
N GLU A 387 3.34 -11.73 -0.99
CA GLU A 387 4.44 -11.56 -0.05
C GLU A 387 4.53 -10.09 0.35
N MET A 388 4.47 -9.84 1.66
CA MET A 388 4.46 -8.48 2.20
C MET A 388 5.69 -8.25 3.07
N HIS A 389 6.35 -7.10 2.85
CA HIS A 389 7.48 -6.64 3.64
C HIS A 389 7.10 -5.32 4.34
N MET A 390 6.89 -5.36 5.64
CA MET A 390 6.48 -4.16 6.39
C MET A 390 7.66 -3.26 6.75
N ASN A 391 8.72 -3.83 7.32
CA ASN A 391 9.98 -3.14 7.62
C ASN A 391 11.08 -4.15 8.01
N LYS A 392 12.31 -3.67 8.15
CA LYS A 392 13.48 -4.52 8.50
C LYS A 392 13.43 -5.15 9.91
N LEU A 393 12.53 -4.70 10.78
CA LEU A 393 12.41 -5.20 12.16
C LEU A 393 11.32 -6.27 12.29
N LEU A 394 10.37 -6.30 11.35
CA LEU A 394 9.26 -7.25 11.33
C LEU A 394 9.53 -8.34 10.31
N GLN A 395 9.13 -9.58 10.66
CA GLN A 395 9.16 -10.71 9.73
C GLN A 395 8.27 -10.44 8.52
N ASP A 396 8.71 -10.87 7.34
CA ASP A 396 7.88 -10.86 6.13
C ASP A 396 6.61 -11.67 6.35
N LEU A 397 5.52 -11.24 5.74
CA LEU A 397 4.24 -11.94 5.79
C LEU A 397 3.93 -12.57 4.44
N LEU A 398 3.33 -13.75 4.48
CA LEU A 398 2.70 -14.38 3.33
C LEU A 398 1.19 -14.38 3.56
N VAL A 399 0.45 -13.87 2.59
CA VAL A 399 -1.00 -13.94 2.59
C VAL A 399 -1.44 -14.69 1.35
N VAL A 400 -2.23 -15.73 1.56
CA VAL A 400 -2.76 -16.58 0.49
C VAL A 400 -4.28 -16.53 0.56
N ARG A 401 -4.93 -16.17 -0.55
CA ARG A 401 -6.37 -16.30 -0.73
C ARG A 401 -6.63 -17.34 -1.79
N ASN A 402 -7.37 -18.37 -1.44
CA ASN A 402 -7.88 -19.37 -2.38
C ASN A 402 -9.39 -19.21 -2.48
N THR A 403 -9.89 -19.02 -3.68
CA THR A 403 -11.32 -18.92 -3.96
C THR A 403 -11.74 -20.00 -4.95
N ARG A 404 -12.85 -20.67 -4.65
CA ARG A 404 -13.51 -21.65 -5.52
C ARG A 404 -14.96 -21.23 -5.70
N ILE A 405 -15.42 -21.27 -6.94
CA ILE A 405 -16.77 -20.85 -7.30
C ILE A 405 -17.44 -22.01 -8.03
N THR A 406 -18.59 -22.42 -7.52
CA THR A 406 -19.34 -23.59 -7.99
C THR A 406 -20.83 -23.28 -8.09
N ASP A 407 -21.60 -24.24 -8.55
CA ASP A 407 -23.06 -24.24 -8.52
C ASP A 407 -23.70 -23.00 -9.20
N TYR A 408 -23.13 -22.60 -10.35
CA TYR A 408 -23.73 -21.55 -11.18
C TYR A 408 -25.13 -21.95 -11.67
N ALA A 409 -26.10 -21.06 -11.46
CA ALA A 409 -27.44 -21.20 -11.98
C ALA A 409 -27.97 -19.85 -12.49
N PHE A 410 -28.85 -19.90 -13.50
CA PHE A 410 -29.36 -18.73 -14.19
C PHE A 410 -30.91 -18.65 -14.12
N ASP A 411 -31.50 -19.46 -13.27
CA ASP A 411 -32.95 -19.49 -13.06
C ASP A 411 -33.42 -18.25 -12.29
N PRO A 412 -34.72 -17.88 -12.45
CA PRO A 412 -35.30 -16.80 -11.67
C PRO A 412 -35.19 -17.01 -10.17
N LEU A 413 -34.69 -15.98 -9.45
CA LEU A 413 -34.45 -16.06 -8.02
C LEU A 413 -35.62 -15.45 -7.21
N PRO A 414 -35.91 -15.97 -6.00
CA PRO A 414 -36.94 -15.42 -5.13
C PRO A 414 -36.66 -13.97 -4.76
N LYS A 415 -37.69 -13.11 -4.85
CA LYS A 415 -37.58 -11.68 -4.51
C LYS A 415 -37.12 -11.41 -3.08
N MET A 416 -37.33 -12.37 -2.18
CA MET A 416 -36.89 -12.28 -0.77
C MET A 416 -35.38 -12.19 -0.63
N LEU A 417 -34.61 -12.80 -1.51
CA LEU A 417 -33.14 -12.74 -1.50
C LEU A 417 -32.60 -11.32 -1.69
N PHE A 418 -33.32 -10.49 -2.43
CA PHE A 418 -32.96 -9.11 -2.76
C PHE A 418 -33.57 -8.06 -1.82
N LYS A 419 -34.30 -8.49 -0.78
CA LYS A 419 -34.94 -7.58 0.18
C LYS A 419 -33.87 -6.92 1.09
N GLY A 420 -34.04 -5.60 1.35
CA GLY A 420 -33.12 -4.80 2.16
C GLY A 420 -31.97 -4.21 1.35
N LYS A 421 -31.28 -3.22 1.92
CA LYS A 421 -30.19 -2.49 1.25
C LYS A 421 -28.80 -3.12 1.43
N ALA A 422 -28.63 -4.02 2.41
CA ALA A 422 -27.32 -4.65 2.68
C ALA A 422 -26.86 -5.52 1.50
N LYS A 423 -25.65 -5.27 1.01
CA LYS A 423 -25.00 -6.12 -0.02
C LYS A 423 -24.55 -7.45 0.56
N VAL A 424 -24.06 -7.45 1.80
CA VAL A 424 -23.64 -8.65 2.51
C VAL A 424 -24.62 -8.98 3.61
N ARG A 425 -25.10 -10.22 3.66
CA ARG A 425 -25.99 -10.75 4.68
C ARG A 425 -25.34 -11.98 5.31
N HIS A 426 -25.59 -12.20 6.59
CA HIS A 426 -25.16 -13.41 7.30
C HIS A 426 -26.38 -14.25 7.65
N ASP A 427 -26.29 -15.54 7.42
CA ASP A 427 -27.24 -16.50 8.02
C ASP A 427 -27.07 -16.50 9.54
N MET A 428 -28.12 -16.78 10.27
CA MET A 428 -28.11 -16.74 11.74
C MET A 428 -27.05 -17.69 12.34
N ASP A 429 -26.82 -18.82 11.69
CA ASP A 429 -25.88 -19.86 12.14
C ASP A 429 -24.52 -19.79 11.43
N ALA A 430 -24.25 -18.72 10.65
CA ALA A 430 -23.05 -18.63 9.82
C ALA A 430 -21.75 -18.77 10.65
N MET A 431 -21.74 -18.24 11.87
CA MET A 431 -20.57 -18.28 12.77
C MET A 431 -20.50 -19.56 13.64
N ASN A 432 -21.50 -20.42 13.59
CA ASN A 432 -21.62 -21.58 14.48
C ASN A 432 -21.73 -22.90 13.69
N ARG A 433 -21.10 -22.99 12.52
CA ARG A 433 -21.08 -24.19 11.69
C ARG A 433 -20.15 -25.25 12.32
N ASP A 434 -20.59 -26.50 12.27
CA ASP A 434 -19.84 -27.66 12.79
C ASP A 434 -18.80 -28.18 11.76
N GLU A 435 -17.95 -29.08 12.21
CA GLU A 435 -16.91 -29.71 11.38
C GLU A 435 -17.51 -30.48 10.19
N ALA A 436 -18.71 -31.08 10.33
CA ALA A 436 -19.39 -31.78 9.25
C ALA A 436 -19.76 -30.81 8.11
N TYR A 437 -20.17 -29.60 8.46
CA TYR A 437 -20.42 -28.53 7.48
C TYR A 437 -19.15 -28.19 6.72
N TRP A 438 -18.03 -27.94 7.43
CA TRP A 438 -16.76 -27.56 6.80
C TRP A 438 -16.21 -28.68 5.93
N ASN A 439 -16.27 -29.93 6.36
CA ASN A 439 -15.86 -31.09 5.56
C ASN A 439 -16.67 -31.23 4.26
N LYS A 440 -17.93 -30.79 4.25
CA LYS A 440 -18.78 -30.79 3.04
C LYS A 440 -18.45 -29.64 2.08
N TYR A 441 -18.19 -28.44 2.60
CA TYR A 441 -18.08 -27.22 1.78
C TYR A 441 -16.65 -26.75 1.54
N ARG A 442 -15.66 -27.30 2.22
CA ARG A 442 -14.25 -27.00 2.01
C ARG A 442 -13.81 -27.50 0.63
N GLN A 443 -13.36 -26.57 -0.23
CA GLN A 443 -12.93 -26.85 -1.60
C GLN A 443 -11.41 -26.82 -1.76
N VAL A 444 -10.67 -26.43 -0.72
CA VAL A 444 -9.21 -26.38 -0.70
C VAL A 444 -8.73 -27.06 0.58
N ASP A 445 -7.91 -28.10 0.43
CA ASP A 445 -7.36 -28.83 1.55
C ASP A 445 -6.54 -27.92 2.47
N LEU A 446 -6.59 -28.21 3.76
CA LEU A 446 -5.72 -27.58 4.73
C LEU A 446 -4.34 -28.24 4.69
N THR A 447 -3.28 -27.44 4.80
CA THR A 447 -1.94 -27.97 5.01
C THR A 447 -1.83 -28.63 6.38
N LYS A 448 -0.71 -29.31 6.64
CA LYS A 448 -0.48 -29.94 7.94
C LYS A 448 -0.53 -28.93 9.09
N SER A 449 0.10 -27.77 8.91
CA SER A 449 0.14 -26.73 9.92
C SER A 449 -1.20 -25.99 10.04
N GLU A 450 -1.92 -25.81 8.94
CA GLU A 450 -3.27 -25.25 8.94
C GLU A 450 -4.24 -26.16 9.70
N SER A 451 -4.21 -27.48 9.47
CA SER A 451 -5.09 -28.45 10.16
C SER A 451 -4.79 -28.59 11.66
N SER A 452 -3.58 -28.28 12.09
CA SER A 452 -3.17 -28.33 13.50
C SER A 452 -3.30 -26.98 14.22
N MET A 453 -3.90 -25.96 13.59
CA MET A 453 -3.95 -24.58 14.08
C MET A 453 -4.53 -24.47 15.50
N ASP A 454 -5.64 -25.14 15.79
CA ASP A 454 -6.25 -25.09 17.13
C ASP A 454 -5.32 -25.65 18.20
N SER A 455 -4.67 -26.79 17.92
CA SER A 455 -3.68 -27.38 18.83
C SER A 455 -2.46 -26.48 19.02
N PHE A 456 -2.04 -25.78 17.97
CA PHE A 456 -0.95 -24.81 18.00
C PHE A 456 -1.31 -23.63 18.91
N ILE A 457 -2.47 -23.02 18.71
CA ILE A 457 -2.96 -21.90 19.53
C ILE A 457 -3.05 -22.33 21.01
N HIS A 458 -3.63 -23.47 21.29
CA HIS A 458 -3.76 -23.97 22.66
C HIS A 458 -2.41 -24.20 23.36
N ARG A 459 -1.41 -24.76 22.63
CA ARG A 459 -0.04 -24.88 23.15
C ARG A 459 0.63 -23.52 23.35
N MET A 460 0.38 -22.58 22.45
CA MET A 460 0.88 -21.22 22.51
C MET A 460 0.33 -20.46 23.72
N GLU A 461 -0.99 -20.53 23.96
CA GLU A 461 -1.66 -19.90 25.11
C GLU A 461 -1.12 -20.41 26.46
N ASN A 462 -0.82 -21.71 26.54
CA ASN A 462 -0.28 -22.32 27.76
C ASN A 462 1.24 -22.08 27.93
N SER A 463 1.92 -21.45 26.97
CA SER A 463 3.36 -21.23 27.03
C SER A 463 3.71 -20.03 27.93
N LYS A 464 4.82 -20.17 28.71
CA LYS A 464 5.36 -19.07 29.50
C LYS A 464 5.76 -17.90 28.59
N GLY A 465 5.21 -16.73 28.88
CA GLY A 465 5.51 -15.50 28.15
C GLY A 465 4.59 -15.20 26.95
N PHE A 466 3.71 -16.13 26.56
CA PHE A 466 2.75 -15.91 25.47
C PHE A 466 1.89 -14.66 25.68
N LYS A 467 1.39 -14.43 26.91
CA LYS A 467 0.63 -13.25 27.25
C LYS A 467 1.36 -11.93 26.93
N TYR A 468 2.70 -11.89 27.02
CA TYR A 468 3.49 -10.71 26.68
C TYR A 468 3.64 -10.55 25.16
N ILE A 469 3.71 -11.66 24.43
CA ILE A 469 3.73 -11.65 22.96
C ILE A 469 2.40 -11.13 22.43
N ILE A 470 1.30 -11.71 22.91
CA ILE A 470 -0.06 -11.23 22.55
C ILE A 470 -0.28 -9.79 22.96
N PHE A 471 0.15 -9.41 24.16
CA PHE A 471 0.10 -8.01 24.57
C PHE A 471 0.84 -7.09 23.61
N GLY A 472 2.06 -7.45 23.19
CA GLY A 472 2.84 -6.66 22.21
C GLY A 472 2.17 -6.62 20.84
N VAL A 473 1.72 -7.76 20.32
CA VAL A 473 1.01 -7.84 19.03
C VAL A 473 -0.29 -7.05 19.08
N LYS A 474 -1.09 -7.23 20.14
CA LYS A 474 -2.32 -6.48 20.35
C LYS A 474 -2.05 -4.97 20.44
N ALA A 475 -1.05 -4.56 21.20
CA ALA A 475 -0.65 -3.17 21.32
C ALA A 475 -0.24 -2.55 19.98
N LEU A 476 0.50 -3.28 19.14
CA LEU A 476 0.91 -2.83 17.80
C LEU A 476 -0.27 -2.76 16.83
N MET A 477 -1.16 -3.74 16.86
CA MET A 477 -2.32 -3.81 15.95
C MET A 477 -3.43 -2.85 16.34
N GLU A 478 -3.78 -2.81 17.63
CA GLU A 478 -4.80 -1.88 18.15
C GLU A 478 -4.29 -0.46 18.26
N ASN A 479 -2.97 -0.30 18.26
CA ASN A 479 -2.30 0.98 18.47
C ASN A 479 -2.56 1.58 19.88
N TYR A 480 -3.04 0.75 20.82
CA TYR A 480 -3.33 1.12 22.20
C TYR A 480 -2.97 -0.01 23.16
N VAL A 481 -2.53 0.37 24.36
CA VAL A 481 -2.35 -0.54 25.49
C VAL A 481 -3.50 -0.38 26.45
N GLU A 482 -4.24 -1.45 26.69
CA GLU A 482 -5.35 -1.48 27.61
C GLU A 482 -4.87 -1.54 29.06
N ILE A 483 -5.35 -0.64 29.89
CA ILE A 483 -5.06 -0.60 31.33
C ILE A 483 -6.34 -0.89 32.12
N GLY A 484 -6.22 -1.84 33.07
CA GLY A 484 -7.35 -2.27 33.90
C GLY A 484 -8.28 -3.26 33.23
N SER A 485 -7.88 -3.79 32.04
CA SER A 485 -8.57 -4.90 31.37
C SER A 485 -8.06 -6.26 31.84
N GLY A 486 -8.87 -7.29 31.64
CA GLY A 486 -8.50 -8.68 31.88
C GLY A 486 -8.88 -9.20 33.25
N GLY A 487 -8.27 -10.32 33.63
CA GLY A 487 -8.66 -11.14 34.78
C GLY A 487 -9.65 -12.24 34.39
N LYS A 488 -9.94 -13.16 35.32
CA LYS A 488 -10.87 -14.29 35.08
C LYS A 488 -12.29 -13.85 34.73
N ASP A 489 -12.63 -12.58 35.02
CA ASP A 489 -13.98 -12.03 34.83
C ASP A 489 -14.14 -11.21 33.52
N GLY A 490 -13.14 -11.20 32.63
CA GLY A 490 -13.20 -10.50 31.34
C GLY A 490 -13.44 -8.99 31.47
N ARG A 491 -12.86 -8.31 32.46
CA ARG A 491 -13.08 -6.89 32.71
C ARG A 491 -12.67 -6.05 31.51
N LYS A 492 -13.50 -5.07 31.14
CA LYS A 492 -13.21 -4.09 30.10
C LYS A 492 -12.16 -3.09 30.59
N SER A 493 -11.37 -2.58 29.66
CA SER A 493 -10.37 -1.54 29.90
C SER A 493 -10.99 -0.29 30.52
N LEU A 494 -10.32 0.27 31.54
CA LEU A 494 -10.68 1.55 32.13
C LEU A 494 -10.03 2.73 31.40
N PHE A 495 -8.77 2.53 30.97
CA PHE A 495 -7.96 3.47 30.23
C PHE A 495 -7.27 2.75 29.08
N ASP A 496 -7.14 3.42 27.95
CA ASP A 496 -6.29 2.98 26.86
C ASP A 496 -5.13 3.98 26.70
N LEU A 497 -3.89 3.50 26.82
CA LEU A 497 -2.68 4.27 26.60
C LEU A 497 -2.34 4.21 25.10
N GLY A 498 -2.20 5.33 24.45
CA GLY A 498 -1.95 5.41 22.99
C GLY A 498 -2.65 6.61 22.34
N PRO A 499 -2.52 6.76 21.02
CA PRO A 499 -1.98 5.79 20.04
C PRO A 499 -0.47 5.59 20.16
N ILE A 500 0.00 4.33 20.14
CA ILE A 500 1.41 3.97 20.35
C ILE A 500 2.29 4.50 19.20
N ASN A 501 1.80 4.44 17.97
CA ASN A 501 2.50 4.94 16.78
C ASN A 501 2.76 6.45 16.83
N THR A 502 2.22 7.18 17.81
CA THR A 502 2.43 8.61 18.00
C THR A 502 3.42 8.94 19.11
N PHE A 503 3.91 7.94 19.86
CA PHE A 503 4.80 8.17 21.00
C PHE A 503 6.14 8.77 20.58
N LEU A 504 6.58 8.45 19.37
CA LEU A 504 7.80 8.98 18.78
C LEU A 504 7.51 9.49 17.37
N SER A 505 7.82 10.73 17.11
CA SER A 505 7.73 11.34 15.79
C SER A 505 8.87 12.32 15.56
N ASN A 506 9.02 12.84 14.33
CA ASN A 506 10.00 13.84 13.98
C ASN A 506 9.37 14.89 13.07
N ASN A 507 9.67 16.17 13.32
CA ASN A 507 9.29 17.26 12.44
C ASN A 507 10.38 18.35 12.40
N TYR A 508 10.25 19.28 11.47
CA TYR A 508 11.26 20.33 11.24
C TYR A 508 11.48 21.24 12.43
N VAL A 509 10.44 21.58 13.17
CA VAL A 509 10.49 22.52 14.32
C VAL A 509 10.98 21.83 15.58
N ASP A 510 10.39 20.66 15.93
CA ASP A 510 10.65 19.97 17.18
C ASP A 510 11.89 19.06 17.14
N GLY A 511 12.36 18.70 15.94
CA GLY A 511 13.29 17.59 15.80
C GLY A 511 12.60 16.29 16.23
N VAL A 512 13.18 15.54 17.14
CA VAL A 512 12.51 14.37 17.72
C VAL A 512 11.45 14.85 18.71
N ARG A 513 10.23 14.32 18.56
CA ARG A 513 9.08 14.64 19.40
C ARG A 513 8.65 13.40 20.18
N LEU A 514 8.64 13.53 21.50
CA LEU A 514 8.13 12.53 22.43
C LEU A 514 6.70 12.89 22.83
N ARG A 515 5.77 11.96 22.67
CA ARG A 515 4.35 12.18 23.01
C ARG A 515 3.83 11.04 23.88
N LEU A 516 3.11 11.38 24.93
CA LEU A 516 2.37 10.44 25.75
C LEU A 516 0.89 10.78 25.67
N ALA A 517 0.07 9.81 25.28
CA ALA A 517 -1.36 9.99 25.10
C ALA A 517 -2.14 8.86 25.76
N ALA A 518 -3.34 9.19 26.25
CA ALA A 518 -4.25 8.24 26.88
C ALA A 518 -5.69 8.69 26.72
N ARG A 519 -6.63 7.73 26.84
CA ARG A 519 -8.07 8.00 26.84
C ARG A 519 -8.79 7.14 27.87
N THR A 520 -9.90 7.65 28.38
CA THR A 520 -10.80 6.89 29.26
C THR A 520 -11.82 6.11 28.45
N MET A 521 -12.27 4.98 29.00
CA MET A 521 -13.24 4.09 28.38
C MET A 521 -14.57 4.09 29.16
N ALA A 522 -15.64 3.60 28.52
CA ALA A 522 -16.97 3.55 29.13
C ALA A 522 -17.04 2.71 30.43
N ALA A 523 -16.11 1.77 30.62
CA ALA A 523 -16.00 0.98 31.84
C ALA A 523 -15.62 1.85 33.08
N LEU A 524 -14.90 2.97 32.87
CA LEU A 524 -14.63 3.95 33.93
C LEU A 524 -15.83 4.82 34.18
N ASN A 525 -16.38 5.42 33.13
CA ASN A 525 -17.61 6.21 33.20
C ASN A 525 -18.34 6.15 31.84
N PRO A 526 -19.62 5.70 31.80
CA PRO A 526 -20.36 5.54 30.55
C PRO A 526 -20.86 6.85 29.92
N HIS A 527 -20.73 7.97 30.61
CA HIS A 527 -21.15 9.29 30.15
C HIS A 527 -20.01 10.26 29.92
N PHE A 528 -18.95 10.19 30.72
CA PHE A 528 -17.84 11.13 30.67
C PHE A 528 -16.58 10.46 30.13
N PHE A 529 -16.00 11.06 29.10
CA PHE A 529 -14.78 10.57 28.43
C PHE A 529 -13.77 11.70 28.36
N TRP A 530 -12.51 11.32 28.52
CA TRP A 530 -11.35 12.16 28.31
C TRP A 530 -10.39 11.48 27.36
N ASP A 531 -9.89 12.21 26.36
CA ASP A 531 -8.81 11.83 25.47
C ASP A 531 -7.78 12.96 25.49
N GLY A 532 -6.53 12.65 25.78
CA GLY A 532 -5.55 13.68 25.95
C GLY A 532 -4.12 13.21 25.73
N TYR A 533 -3.25 14.18 25.46
CA TYR A 533 -1.82 13.96 25.35
C TYR A 533 -0.99 15.14 25.85
N GLY A 534 0.25 14.82 26.24
CA GLY A 534 1.35 15.76 26.38
C GLY A 534 2.50 15.38 25.45
N ALA A 535 3.18 16.34 24.89
CA ALA A 535 4.33 16.11 24.01
C ALA A 535 5.45 17.11 24.28
N TYR A 536 6.70 16.69 23.96
CA TYR A 536 7.91 17.52 24.11
C TYR A 536 8.75 17.45 22.86
N GLY A 537 9.17 18.61 22.34
CA GLY A 537 10.07 18.74 21.19
C GLY A 537 11.52 18.88 21.64
N THR A 538 12.41 18.00 21.16
CA THR A 538 13.83 18.01 21.59
C THR A 538 14.64 19.17 21.02
N LYS A 539 14.24 19.73 19.88
CA LYS A 539 14.90 20.87 19.22
C LYS A 539 14.26 22.21 19.62
N SER A 540 12.92 22.25 19.69
CA SER A 540 12.18 23.44 20.11
C SER A 540 12.27 23.71 21.59
N HIS A 541 12.51 22.67 22.41
CA HIS A 541 12.43 22.67 23.87
C HIS A 541 11.08 23.11 24.42
N ASP A 542 10.01 23.00 23.62
CA ASP A 542 8.64 23.39 23.95
C ASP A 542 7.80 22.18 24.36
N TRP A 543 6.81 22.45 25.23
CA TRP A 543 5.78 21.50 25.63
C TRP A 543 4.47 21.77 24.90
N TYR A 544 3.85 20.69 24.46
CA TYR A 544 2.58 20.69 23.74
C TYR A 544 1.56 19.82 24.44
N TYR A 545 0.29 20.15 24.26
CA TYR A 545 -0.80 19.36 24.84
C TYR A 545 -2.06 19.46 23.99
N GLY A 546 -2.90 18.43 24.12
CA GLY A 546 -4.26 18.43 23.60
C GLY A 546 -5.16 17.61 24.52
N HIS A 547 -6.34 18.14 24.82
CA HIS A 547 -7.33 17.46 25.65
C HIS A 547 -8.71 17.59 25.03
N LEU A 548 -9.43 16.48 24.95
CA LEU A 548 -10.80 16.37 24.48
C LEU A 548 -11.64 15.81 25.60
N PHE A 549 -12.60 16.56 26.05
CA PHE A 549 -13.58 16.14 27.06
C PHE A 549 -14.92 15.92 26.36
N THR A 550 -15.49 14.74 26.53
CA THR A 550 -16.78 14.39 25.93
C THR A 550 -17.76 13.98 27.01
N TYR A 551 -18.92 14.65 27.04
CA TYR A 551 -20.05 14.25 27.85
C TYR A 551 -21.16 13.69 26.97
N SER A 552 -21.45 12.39 27.11
CA SER A 552 -22.49 11.70 26.36
C SER A 552 -23.81 11.71 27.14
N LEU A 553 -24.87 12.18 26.46
CA LEU A 553 -26.22 12.22 27.04
C LEU A 553 -26.82 10.82 27.23
N ASN A 554 -26.38 9.86 26.41
CA ASN A 554 -26.76 8.45 26.50
C ASN A 554 -25.62 7.58 26.99
N LYS A 555 -25.93 6.54 27.77
CA LYS A 555 -24.93 5.56 28.24
C LYS A 555 -24.24 4.86 27.09
N LYS A 556 -22.93 4.82 27.13
CA LYS A 556 -22.07 4.11 26.16
C LYS A 556 -21.58 2.80 26.76
N LYS A 557 -21.33 1.80 25.88
CA LYS A 557 -20.81 0.47 26.28
C LYS A 557 -19.29 0.38 26.17
N ASN A 558 -18.69 1.11 25.24
CA ASN A 558 -17.25 1.07 24.95
C ASN A 558 -16.68 2.49 24.76
N SER A 559 -17.19 3.31 23.83
CA SER A 559 -16.60 4.58 23.43
C SER A 559 -17.65 5.68 23.17
N PRO A 560 -17.25 6.97 23.18
CA PRO A 560 -18.16 8.09 22.90
C PRO A 560 -18.64 8.17 21.43
N PHE A 561 -18.11 7.31 20.54
CA PHE A 561 -18.46 7.31 19.12
C PHE A 561 -19.59 6.34 18.78
N GLU A 562 -20.06 5.55 19.73
CA GLU A 562 -21.16 4.61 19.51
C GLU A 562 -22.44 5.31 19.04
N PHE A 563 -23.14 4.65 18.10
CA PHE A 563 -24.45 5.09 17.62
C PHE A 563 -25.55 4.86 18.68
N PRO A 564 -26.53 5.80 18.82
CA PRO A 564 -26.56 7.16 18.30
C PRO A 564 -25.67 8.10 19.14
N MET A 565 -25.00 9.05 18.47
CA MET A 565 -24.17 10.06 19.16
C MET A 565 -25.05 11.21 19.64
N ARG A 566 -25.09 11.41 20.97
CA ARG A 566 -25.77 12.54 21.63
C ARG A 566 -24.81 13.07 22.67
N LYS A 567 -24.02 14.11 22.36
CA LYS A 567 -22.87 14.49 23.18
C LYS A 567 -22.49 15.95 23.05
N PHE A 568 -21.92 16.46 24.13
CA PHE A 568 -21.13 17.69 24.14
C PHE A 568 -19.64 17.34 24.11
N VAL A 569 -18.89 18.13 23.40
CA VAL A 569 -17.42 17.96 23.26
C VAL A 569 -16.75 19.29 23.51
N PHE A 570 -15.77 19.30 24.42
CA PHE A 570 -14.88 20.44 24.63
C PHE A 570 -13.44 20.03 24.36
N GLU A 571 -12.79 20.76 23.44
CA GLU A 571 -11.41 20.57 23.05
C GLU A 571 -10.57 21.77 23.45
N ILE A 572 -9.41 21.52 24.03
CA ILE A 572 -8.37 22.52 24.25
C ILE A 572 -7.05 21.96 23.74
N GLY A 573 -6.29 22.77 23.00
CA GLY A 573 -5.02 22.33 22.45
C GLY A 573 -4.02 23.46 22.27
N HIS A 574 -2.77 23.13 22.51
CA HIS A 574 -1.60 23.97 22.25
C HIS A 574 -0.55 23.10 21.57
N ASP A 575 -0.40 23.25 20.24
CA ASP A 575 0.45 22.36 19.47
C ASP A 575 0.86 22.98 18.14
N ILE A 576 1.83 22.37 17.46
CA ILE A 576 2.26 22.75 16.11
C ILE A 576 1.65 21.85 15.05
N THR A 577 1.36 22.41 13.90
CA THR A 577 0.88 21.65 12.72
C THR A 577 1.28 22.36 11.45
N SER A 578 1.18 21.69 10.31
CA SER A 578 1.28 22.32 9.00
C SER A 578 -0.12 22.67 8.47
N PRO A 579 -0.25 23.66 7.54
CA PRO A 579 -1.54 23.95 6.91
C PRO A 579 -2.17 22.77 6.17
N SER A 580 -1.34 21.86 5.64
CA SER A 580 -1.81 20.64 4.97
C SER A 580 -2.33 19.61 5.99
N ASP A 581 -1.64 19.43 7.11
CA ASP A 581 -1.99 18.39 8.10
C ASP A 581 -3.22 18.77 8.94
N ASP A 582 -3.50 20.07 9.12
CA ASP A 582 -4.69 20.53 9.87
C ASP A 582 -6.02 20.15 9.18
N ASN A 583 -5.97 19.90 7.87
CA ASN A 583 -7.12 19.47 7.07
C ASN A 583 -7.19 17.95 6.82
N LEU A 584 -6.20 17.20 7.28
CA LEU A 584 -6.18 15.75 7.12
C LEU A 584 -6.85 15.07 8.32
N LEU A 585 -7.56 13.98 8.04
CA LEU A 585 -8.24 13.16 9.06
C LEU A 585 -7.28 12.24 9.84
N HIS A 586 -5.98 12.29 9.57
CA HIS A 586 -5.01 11.42 10.26
C HIS A 586 -4.22 12.16 11.33
N ASN A 587 -3.69 11.38 12.25
CA ASN A 587 -2.84 11.90 13.30
C ASN A 587 -1.47 12.30 12.74
N LYS A 588 -1.14 13.61 12.81
CA LYS A 588 0.11 14.18 12.29
C LYS A 588 1.37 13.61 12.94
N ASP A 589 1.28 13.14 14.19
CA ASP A 589 2.40 12.60 14.97
C ASP A 589 2.64 11.10 14.73
N ASN A 590 2.11 10.53 13.64
CA ASN A 590 2.29 9.12 13.33
C ASN A 590 3.75 8.83 12.95
N PHE A 591 4.38 7.84 13.61
CA PHE A 591 5.75 7.37 13.32
C PHE A 591 5.96 7.06 11.83
N PHE A 592 4.98 6.47 11.16
CA PHE A 592 5.06 6.15 9.72
C PHE A 592 5.09 7.41 8.84
N MET A 593 4.60 8.54 9.33
CA MET A 593 4.62 9.81 8.61
C MET A 593 5.97 10.52 8.74
N THR A 594 6.82 10.12 9.70
CA THR A 594 8.18 10.67 9.85
C THR A 594 9.16 10.16 8.80
N ILE A 595 8.80 9.12 8.04
CA ILE A 595 9.62 8.52 6.97
C ILE A 595 9.34 9.21 5.61
N ARG A 596 8.70 10.37 5.60
CA ARG A 596 8.42 11.12 4.36
C ARG A 596 9.73 11.58 3.70
N ALA A 597 9.79 11.49 2.37
CA ALA A 597 10.93 11.97 1.58
C ALA A 597 11.04 13.51 1.58
N ALA A 598 9.93 14.24 1.83
CA ALA A 598 9.88 15.68 1.89
C ALA A 598 9.74 16.21 3.32
N THR A 599 10.62 17.12 3.72
CA THR A 599 10.55 17.80 5.00
C THR A 599 9.46 18.87 4.96
N GLN A 600 8.48 18.79 5.87
CA GLN A 600 7.49 19.84 6.07
C GLN A 600 8.09 20.92 6.99
N ASP A 601 8.51 22.04 6.42
CA ASP A 601 9.15 23.16 7.12
C ASP A 601 8.22 24.34 7.35
N GLN A 602 7.06 24.36 6.67
CA GLN A 602 6.03 25.39 6.81
C GLN A 602 5.01 24.98 7.85
N MET A 603 5.14 25.49 9.07
CA MET A 603 4.32 25.08 10.22
C MET A 603 3.80 26.30 10.99
N TYR A 604 2.79 26.11 11.82
CA TYR A 604 2.34 27.11 12.79
C TYR A 604 2.04 26.45 14.13
N LEU A 605 2.28 27.22 15.18
CA LEU A 605 1.89 26.94 16.55
C LEU A 605 0.46 27.43 16.76
N TYR A 606 -0.45 26.55 17.14
CA TYR A 606 -1.82 26.93 17.43
C TYR A 606 -2.15 26.86 18.92
N GLN A 607 -3.04 27.74 19.33
CA GLN A 607 -3.82 27.63 20.57
C GLN A 607 -5.28 27.54 20.15
N ARG A 608 -5.93 26.43 20.48
CA ARG A 608 -7.30 26.11 20.05
C ARG A 608 -8.19 25.83 21.26
N GLN A 609 -9.39 26.38 21.22
CA GLN A 609 -10.51 25.98 22.07
C GLN A 609 -11.69 25.72 21.14
N LYS A 610 -12.36 24.58 21.33
CA LYS A 610 -13.53 24.23 20.52
C LYS A 610 -14.60 23.62 21.41
N PHE A 611 -15.79 24.09 21.24
CA PHE A 611 -16.99 23.50 21.84
C PHE A 611 -17.87 22.96 20.70
N SER A 612 -18.40 21.74 20.87
CA SER A 612 -19.27 21.13 19.86
C SER A 612 -20.41 20.39 20.56
N PHE A 613 -21.57 20.43 19.93
CA PHE A 613 -22.73 19.65 20.29
C PHE A 613 -23.11 18.76 19.09
N VAL A 614 -23.33 17.47 19.36
CA VAL A 614 -23.73 16.47 18.35
C VAL A 614 -24.99 15.80 18.86
N TYR A 615 -26.01 15.78 18.03
CA TYR A 615 -27.26 15.07 18.33
C TYR A 615 -27.67 14.22 17.14
N GLU A 616 -27.71 12.90 17.34
CA GLU A 616 -28.05 11.91 16.32
C GLU A 616 -29.32 11.17 16.72
N THR A 617 -30.26 11.06 15.80
CA THR A 617 -31.51 10.32 15.97
C THR A 617 -31.33 8.86 15.56
N ASP A 618 -32.20 7.98 16.04
CA ASP A 618 -32.16 6.55 15.70
C ASP A 618 -32.59 6.28 14.23
N TRP A 619 -33.18 7.25 13.53
CA TRP A 619 -33.62 7.15 12.14
C TRP A 619 -32.70 7.84 11.12
N GLY A 620 -31.49 8.20 11.54
CA GLY A 620 -30.42 8.65 10.65
C GLY A 620 -30.29 10.15 10.40
N LEU A 621 -31.01 11.02 11.16
CA LEU A 621 -30.73 12.46 11.15
C LEU A 621 -29.71 12.79 12.22
N ARG A 622 -28.68 13.54 11.85
CA ARG A 622 -27.65 14.06 12.74
C ARG A 622 -27.54 15.57 12.60
N PHE A 623 -27.49 16.23 13.71
CA PHE A 623 -27.26 17.66 13.86
C PHE A 623 -25.94 17.90 14.58
N ASP A 624 -25.10 18.74 14.03
CA ASP A 624 -23.81 19.17 14.58
C ASP A 624 -23.80 20.69 14.71
N ALA A 625 -23.44 21.20 15.88
CA ALA A 625 -23.18 22.63 16.07
C ALA A 625 -21.84 22.79 16.79
N GLY A 626 -21.06 23.77 16.39
CA GLY A 626 -19.74 23.99 16.96
C GLY A 626 -19.29 25.44 16.94
N MET A 627 -18.41 25.77 17.88
CA MET A 627 -17.72 27.05 17.94
C MET A 627 -16.25 26.80 18.23
N ARG A 628 -15.35 27.40 17.42
CA ARG A 628 -13.90 27.27 17.53
C ARG A 628 -13.25 28.63 17.63
N TRP A 629 -12.41 28.78 18.64
CA TRP A 629 -11.50 29.90 18.78
C TRP A 629 -10.09 29.39 18.61
N GLN A 630 -9.35 30.00 17.70
CA GLN A 630 -7.99 29.55 17.39
C GLN A 630 -7.07 30.74 17.15
N SER A 631 -5.86 30.63 17.67
CA SER A 631 -4.78 31.56 17.42
C SER A 631 -3.60 30.80 16.82
N ASN A 632 -3.16 31.19 15.61
CA ASN A 632 -2.05 30.60 14.88
C ASN A 632 -0.87 31.55 14.87
N ARG A 633 0.30 31.08 15.28
CA ARG A 633 1.58 31.78 15.17
C ARG A 633 2.48 31.01 14.22
N THR A 634 3.03 31.68 13.19
CA THR A 634 3.95 31.08 12.24
C THR A 634 5.21 30.57 12.93
N VAL A 635 5.67 29.38 12.55
CA VAL A 635 6.92 28.75 12.99
C VAL A 635 7.57 28.05 11.77
N GLY A 636 8.87 27.79 11.86
CA GLY A 636 9.61 27.26 10.71
C GLY A 636 9.69 28.30 9.58
N ASN A 637 9.48 27.84 8.34
CA ASN A 637 9.57 28.66 7.14
C ASN A 637 8.19 29.15 6.63
N LEU A 638 7.17 29.15 7.48
CA LEU A 638 5.85 29.69 7.13
C LEU A 638 5.78 31.17 7.42
N HIS A 639 5.35 31.97 6.44
CA HIS A 639 5.15 33.42 6.54
C HIS A 639 3.78 33.80 6.05
N TYR A 640 3.07 34.68 6.78
CA TYR A 640 1.82 35.30 6.34
C TYR A 640 2.04 36.76 6.03
N PHE A 641 1.45 37.24 4.94
CA PHE A 641 1.52 38.62 4.53
C PHE A 641 0.12 39.22 4.33
N LYS A 642 -0.09 40.44 4.76
CA LYS A 642 -1.30 41.18 4.40
C LYS A 642 -1.30 41.47 2.90
N VAL A 643 -2.36 41.07 2.20
CA VAL A 643 -2.46 41.21 0.74
C VAL A 643 -2.33 42.67 0.30
N ASN A 644 -2.88 43.63 1.07
CA ASN A 644 -2.95 45.05 0.68
C ASN A 644 -1.66 45.83 0.97
N THR A 645 -0.89 45.42 2.01
CA THR A 645 0.28 46.23 2.46
C THR A 645 1.60 45.48 2.29
N GLY A 646 1.58 44.16 2.02
CA GLY A 646 2.77 43.31 2.02
C GLY A 646 3.43 43.15 3.40
N GLU A 647 2.80 43.64 4.47
CA GLU A 647 3.32 43.55 5.83
C GLU A 647 3.22 42.11 6.37
N GLU A 648 4.30 41.62 6.96
CA GLU A 648 4.32 40.27 7.57
C GLU A 648 3.47 40.22 8.85
N VAL A 649 2.65 39.19 8.98
CA VAL A 649 1.77 38.92 10.10
C VAL A 649 2.20 37.61 10.80
N LYS A 650 2.75 37.74 12.01
CA LYS A 650 3.23 36.57 12.77
C LYS A 650 2.12 35.80 13.51
N LYS A 651 0.96 36.38 13.70
CA LYS A 651 -0.13 35.80 14.48
C LYS A 651 -1.48 36.10 13.88
N ILE A 652 -2.28 35.09 13.62
CA ILE A 652 -3.65 35.19 13.13
C ILE A 652 -4.60 34.61 14.20
N ARG A 653 -5.71 35.29 14.45
CA ARG A 653 -6.79 34.81 15.31
C ARG A 653 -8.03 34.56 14.47
N THR A 654 -8.65 33.42 14.68
CA THR A 654 -9.89 33.03 13.98
C THR A 654 -10.96 32.63 15.00
N THR A 655 -12.18 33.03 14.71
CA THR A 655 -13.38 32.52 15.40
C THR A 655 -14.27 31.94 14.31
N GLU A 656 -14.71 30.71 14.52
CA GLU A 656 -15.52 29.97 13.56
C GLU A 656 -16.75 29.41 14.29
N ALA A 657 -17.92 29.59 13.71
CA ALA A 657 -19.14 28.92 14.08
C ALA A 657 -19.55 27.98 12.95
N SER A 658 -19.92 26.75 13.27
CA SER A 658 -20.31 25.74 12.30
C SER A 658 -21.63 25.09 12.70
N VAL A 659 -22.46 24.79 11.69
CA VAL A 659 -23.67 24.01 11.82
C VAL A 659 -23.68 22.99 10.68
N GLY A 660 -23.91 21.72 11.01
CA GLY A 660 -24.01 20.61 10.06
C GLY A 660 -25.28 19.84 10.26
N ILE A 661 -25.86 19.40 9.17
CA ILE A 661 -27.02 18.51 9.17
C ILE A 661 -26.73 17.38 8.19
N ASP A 662 -26.70 16.16 8.71
CA ASP A 662 -26.50 14.95 7.92
C ASP A 662 -27.76 14.08 8.00
N TYR A 663 -28.22 13.59 6.86
CA TYR A 663 -29.36 12.67 6.81
C TYR A 663 -28.97 11.39 6.07
N ASN A 664 -28.85 10.31 6.82
CA ASN A 664 -28.41 8.99 6.33
C ASN A 664 -29.47 7.92 6.69
N PRO A 665 -30.60 7.87 5.97
CA PRO A 665 -31.66 6.94 6.29
C PRO A 665 -31.24 5.49 6.01
N GLY A 666 -31.55 4.58 6.94
CA GLY A 666 -31.34 3.15 6.77
C GLY A 666 -29.90 2.67 6.96
N VAL A 667 -28.97 3.55 7.35
CA VAL A 667 -27.60 3.14 7.73
C VAL A 667 -27.64 2.41 9.06
N THR A 668 -27.07 1.21 9.09
CA THR A 668 -26.86 0.42 10.31
C THR A 668 -25.38 0.49 10.69
N TYR A 669 -25.10 0.62 11.98
CA TYR A 669 -23.75 0.71 12.51
C TYR A 669 -23.41 -0.49 13.39
N VAL A 670 -22.20 -1.02 13.22
CA VAL A 670 -21.56 -1.89 14.21
C VAL A 670 -20.66 -1.01 15.09
N ASN A 671 -20.94 -1.03 16.39
CA ASN A 671 -20.13 -0.30 17.36
C ASN A 671 -18.97 -1.18 17.81
N THR A 672 -17.76 -0.80 17.43
CA THR A 672 -16.55 -1.44 17.90
C THR A 672 -16.01 -0.72 19.15
N LYS A 673 -14.94 -1.25 19.72
CA LYS A 673 -14.30 -0.62 20.86
C LYS A 673 -13.78 0.79 20.54
N GLN A 674 -13.29 1.00 19.32
CA GLN A 674 -12.59 2.24 18.96
C GLN A 674 -13.42 3.19 18.10
N GLN A 675 -14.32 2.66 17.27
CA GLN A 675 -15.13 3.42 16.31
C GLN A 675 -16.46 2.74 16.02
N ARG A 676 -17.32 3.40 15.30
CA ARG A 676 -18.49 2.80 14.68
C ARG A 676 -18.24 2.60 13.20
N LEU A 677 -18.67 1.48 12.66
CA LEU A 677 -18.57 1.16 11.25
C LEU A 677 -19.95 1.07 10.61
N PRO A 678 -20.23 1.80 9.53
CA PRO A 678 -21.45 1.59 8.77
C PRO A 678 -21.37 0.26 8.02
N ILE A 679 -22.40 -0.57 8.12
CA ILE A 679 -22.48 -1.88 7.47
C ILE A 679 -23.39 -1.89 6.25
N ASN A 680 -24.16 -0.84 6.03
CA ASN A 680 -25.09 -0.70 4.92
C ASN A 680 -24.86 0.63 4.20
N LEU A 681 -23.77 0.73 3.44
CA LEU A 681 -23.46 1.88 2.60
C LEU A 681 -24.00 1.73 1.17
N ASP A 682 -25.21 1.19 1.02
CA ASP A 682 -25.91 1.19 -0.27
C ASP A 682 -26.58 2.55 -0.46
N SER A 683 -25.86 3.52 -0.93
CA SER A 683 -26.39 4.78 -1.46
C SER A 683 -26.33 4.79 -2.96
#